data_dca3b841b36315542845d5786124db60
#
_entry.id   dca3b841b36315542845d5786124db60
#
_cell.length_a   1.000
_cell.length_b   1.000
_cell.length_c   1.000
_cell.angle_alpha   90.00
_cell.angle_beta   90.00
_cell.angle_gamma   90.00
#
_symmetry.space_group_name_H-M   'P 1'
#
loop_
_entity.id
_entity.type
_entity.pdbx_description
1 polymer ?
#
loop_
_entity_poly.entity_id
_entity_poly.type
_entity_poly.pdbx_seq_one_letter_code
_entity_poly.pdbx_strand_id
1 'polypeptide(L)'
;MFVSPSRTLIAGVLLIATCSAPGPVNPAGGWSWKLPPNLVVPDSGKRNNVFYVGQPVRFALNGGHADRYEVRDYYGRLVARGAAAPVIAPKVNQPGWYKLYLYGRPQGEPWGSSVGSTTFCVFRRKPGFPPLPPKGASGGTEGDEVMRGVTGMGPQRHAVPDASKPDEAIRKLEENISIDRQYYLPYDPYRQRALMVAFPNGTKDLAGVRKIVEHFRGVVKYWEPRNEPNFGSSGAQFVTNEMKPFYETVKSVDPALKVLGPGAVTVGPALLAWTEDFLRAGGARYIDGFSFHAYNNVNGDLWLARKSMDTLQALLAKYGADKLEKWQTEQGYMAAVYGAYQPRLQGRWTMLQMMVFEQYGIPKEHNHLWYDVSHGFWDMPTWWENEDGGLNPAAALMRVWSEELYGTRFARRYSFGNPGDRLYVGSLFSGPGKRVAAFMSAGSTDGRVVLRAHGATKLHLVSAFGVESTLKVQGGRATLAVPELPVYVELAKGQTIDVVPTDWGPDLALMPGTKALASGSGKHPGDPTISNPTSKIINGELENWYWLQQKDAQPWMDDTPGFPAWVEVRLPKPRTVSRVVVYACPPWQWVGSLLSYELQIERDGCWVTVDRVNEPTNTFRFFSPPTRTTVDSFYSDRWVFQHHLRRPVTTQAIRLLVHDTTYGGGATKAVADAGGQTGFHHVALREVELYPR
;
A
#
# COMPACT_ATOMS: atom_id res chain seq x y z
N MET A 1 10.66 40.63 17.52
CA MET A 1 11.45 39.41 17.73
C MET A 1 10.67 38.29 17.05
N PHE A 2 11.03 37.98 15.82
CA PHE A 2 10.42 36.87 15.06
C PHE A 2 11.18 35.59 15.38
N VAL A 3 10.52 34.68 16.10
CA VAL A 3 11.05 33.33 16.31
C VAL A 3 10.76 32.54 15.05
N SER A 4 11.82 32.07 14.40
CA SER A 4 11.79 31.29 13.15
C SER A 4 10.99 29.98 13.35
N PRO A 5 10.04 29.65 12.45
CA PRO A 5 9.24 28.41 12.57
C PRO A 5 10.03 27.11 12.32
N SER A 6 11.30 27.22 11.94
CA SER A 6 12.11 26.08 11.49
C SER A 6 12.57 25.10 12.59
N ARG A 7 12.50 25.48 13.87
CA ARG A 7 12.96 24.60 14.96
C ARG A 7 11.90 23.62 15.47
N THR A 8 10.63 23.91 15.26
CA THR A 8 9.53 23.06 15.76
C THR A 8 9.23 21.87 14.82
N LEU A 9 9.56 21.98 13.51
CA LEU A 9 9.33 20.91 12.55
C LEU A 9 10.31 19.73 12.70
N ILE A 10 11.55 20.03 13.07
CA ILE A 10 12.58 18.96 13.30
C ILE A 10 12.19 18.12 14.51
N ALA A 11 11.55 18.71 15.51
CA ALA A 11 11.08 17.96 16.68
C ALA A 11 9.88 17.04 16.36
N GLY A 12 9.01 17.41 15.42
CA GLY A 12 7.85 16.59 15.04
C GLY A 12 8.22 15.33 14.22
N VAL A 13 9.21 15.43 13.34
CA VAL A 13 9.70 14.28 12.56
C VAL A 13 10.60 13.40 13.42
N LEU A 14 11.38 13.97 14.34
CA LEU A 14 12.18 13.21 15.29
C LEU A 14 11.30 12.50 16.36
N LEU A 15 10.14 13.05 16.72
CA LEU A 15 9.23 12.37 17.66
C LEU A 15 8.62 11.09 17.08
N ILE A 16 8.49 10.99 15.76
CA ILE A 16 8.10 9.72 15.11
C ILE A 16 9.23 8.69 15.23
N ALA A 17 10.47 9.14 15.21
CA ALA A 17 11.65 8.30 15.44
C ALA A 17 11.92 7.98 16.92
N THR A 18 11.41 8.78 17.86
CA THR A 18 11.69 8.63 19.29
C THR A 18 10.57 8.04 20.13
N CYS A 19 9.38 7.82 19.56
CA CYS A 19 8.32 7.02 20.20
C CYS A 19 8.52 5.51 20.02
N SER A 20 9.77 5.07 19.84
CA SER A 20 10.16 3.68 19.95
C SER A 20 10.31 3.31 21.41
N ALA A 21 9.48 2.42 21.92
CA ALA A 21 9.92 1.67 23.09
C ALA A 21 11.26 1.02 22.78
N PRO A 22 12.20 0.99 23.71
CA PRO A 22 13.48 0.35 23.49
C PRO A 22 13.26 -1.15 23.28
N GLY A 23 13.14 -1.56 22.01
CA GLY A 23 13.48 -2.92 21.65
C GLY A 23 14.98 -3.10 21.94
N PRO A 24 15.45 -4.28 22.24
CA PRO A 24 16.88 -4.49 22.49
C PRO A 24 17.65 -4.00 21.28
N VAL A 25 18.38 -2.91 21.46
CA VAL A 25 19.35 -2.39 20.50
C VAL A 25 20.40 -3.47 20.33
N ASN A 26 20.46 -4.06 19.16
CA ASN A 26 21.57 -4.96 18.85
C ASN A 26 22.77 -4.10 18.46
N PRO A 27 23.85 -4.10 19.22
CA PRO A 27 25.05 -3.39 18.83
C PRO A 27 25.65 -4.08 17.61
N ALA A 28 25.79 -3.35 16.53
CA ALA A 28 26.67 -3.56 15.38
C ALA A 28 27.21 -5.00 15.19
N GLY A 29 26.37 -5.91 14.83
CA GLY A 29 26.75 -7.25 14.41
C GLY A 29 25.70 -7.73 13.46
N GLY A 30 26.08 -8.03 12.23
CA GLY A 30 25.16 -8.50 11.19
C GLY A 30 24.23 -9.59 11.75
N TRP A 31 22.96 -9.46 11.49
CA TRP A 31 21.93 -10.42 11.91
C TRP A 31 22.21 -11.76 11.20
N SER A 32 22.93 -12.65 11.86
CA SER A 32 22.95 -14.05 11.42
C SER A 32 21.74 -14.75 11.99
N TRP A 33 20.64 -14.71 11.29
CA TRP A 33 19.45 -15.46 11.61
C TRP A 33 19.76 -16.95 11.45
N LYS A 34 19.89 -17.65 12.55
CA LYS A 34 19.84 -19.10 12.52
C LYS A 34 18.38 -19.49 12.45
N LEU A 35 18.01 -20.17 11.39
CA LEU A 35 16.69 -20.77 11.27
C LEU A 35 16.38 -21.61 12.51
N PRO A 36 15.21 -21.43 13.12
CA PRO A 36 14.79 -22.33 14.20
C PRO A 36 14.79 -23.77 13.71
N PRO A 37 15.04 -24.73 14.58
CA PRO A 37 15.17 -26.16 14.20
C PRO A 37 13.91 -26.75 13.54
N ASN A 38 12.79 -26.06 13.51
CA ASN A 38 11.52 -26.55 12.95
C ASN A 38 11.05 -25.77 11.72
N LEU A 39 11.87 -24.92 11.15
CA LEU A 39 11.47 -24.18 9.96
C LEU A 39 11.36 -25.08 8.73
N VAL A 40 10.36 -24.75 7.92
CA VAL A 40 10.21 -25.31 6.57
C VAL A 40 11.14 -24.53 5.65
N VAL A 41 11.97 -25.24 4.90
CA VAL A 41 12.80 -24.67 3.86
C VAL A 41 12.34 -25.17 2.50
N PRO A 42 12.47 -24.37 1.45
CA PRO A 42 12.12 -24.80 0.10
C PRO A 42 12.95 -26.00 -0.35
N ASP A 43 12.33 -26.87 -1.11
CA ASP A 43 13.04 -27.94 -1.83
C ASP A 43 14.12 -27.33 -2.73
N SER A 44 15.29 -27.96 -2.78
CA SER A 44 16.50 -27.42 -3.40
C SER A 44 16.25 -26.83 -4.80
N GLY A 45 16.74 -25.63 -5.04
CA GLY A 45 16.66 -24.93 -6.32
C GLY A 45 15.42 -24.02 -6.51
N LYS A 46 14.47 -23.98 -5.57
CA LYS A 46 13.36 -23.02 -5.61
C LYS A 46 13.77 -21.73 -4.92
N ARG A 47 13.64 -20.61 -5.64
CA ARG A 47 13.87 -19.29 -5.06
C ARG A 47 12.59 -18.74 -4.50
N ASN A 48 12.68 -18.21 -3.28
CA ASN A 48 11.61 -17.45 -2.66
C ASN A 48 10.28 -18.18 -2.58
N ASN A 49 10.36 -19.51 -2.55
CA ASN A 49 9.19 -20.35 -2.48
C ASN A 49 8.19 -20.04 -3.63
N VAL A 50 8.70 -19.77 -4.82
CA VAL A 50 7.88 -19.53 -6.02
C VAL A 50 7.70 -20.82 -6.80
N PHE A 51 6.46 -21.16 -7.04
CA PHE A 51 6.03 -22.30 -7.83
C PHE A 51 5.14 -21.83 -9.00
N TYR A 52 4.96 -22.69 -9.98
CA TYR A 52 4.01 -22.44 -11.06
C TYR A 52 2.92 -23.50 -11.08
N VAL A 53 1.74 -23.13 -11.57
CA VAL A 53 0.62 -24.06 -11.74
C VAL A 53 1.10 -25.32 -12.49
N GLY A 54 0.76 -26.48 -11.95
CA GLY A 54 1.21 -27.78 -12.47
C GLY A 54 2.56 -28.25 -11.91
N GLN A 55 3.30 -27.43 -11.18
CA GLN A 55 4.50 -27.87 -10.47
C GLN A 55 4.13 -28.36 -9.07
N PRO A 56 4.77 -29.44 -8.58
CA PRO A 56 4.57 -29.89 -7.21
C PRO A 56 5.13 -28.86 -6.22
N VAL A 57 4.33 -28.44 -5.27
CA VAL A 57 4.77 -27.64 -4.12
C VAL A 57 5.39 -28.60 -3.11
N ARG A 58 6.66 -28.39 -2.75
CA ARG A 58 7.39 -29.27 -1.84
C ARG A 58 8.31 -28.50 -0.94
N PHE A 59 8.35 -28.87 0.33
CA PHE A 59 9.23 -28.29 1.34
C PHE A 59 9.91 -29.40 2.12
N ALA A 60 11.19 -29.24 2.40
CA ALA A 60 11.90 -30.09 3.34
C ALA A 60 11.71 -29.55 4.76
N LEU A 61 11.45 -30.42 5.70
CA LEU A 61 11.44 -30.07 7.13
C LEU A 61 12.89 -30.05 7.63
N ASN A 62 13.34 -28.88 8.08
CA ASN A 62 14.73 -28.67 8.49
C ASN A 62 14.88 -28.77 10.02
N GLY A 63 15.14 -29.98 10.52
CA GLY A 63 15.30 -30.23 11.94
C GLY A 63 14.00 -30.11 12.73
N GLY A 64 14.05 -30.44 14.03
CA GLY A 64 12.93 -30.34 14.94
C GLY A 64 11.79 -31.30 14.63
N HIS A 65 10.68 -31.12 15.32
CA HIS A 65 9.51 -31.99 15.25
C HIS A 65 8.25 -31.17 14.99
N ALA A 66 7.50 -31.56 13.96
CA ALA A 66 6.15 -31.08 13.71
C ALA A 66 5.23 -32.29 13.46
N ASP A 67 4.02 -32.26 13.99
CA ASP A 67 3.05 -33.35 13.89
C ASP A 67 2.16 -33.21 12.65
N ARG A 68 1.83 -31.95 12.32
CA ARG A 68 0.93 -31.63 11.21
C ARG A 68 1.26 -30.29 10.58
N TYR A 69 0.74 -30.09 9.38
CA TYR A 69 0.79 -28.78 8.71
C TYR A 69 -0.60 -28.32 8.27
N GLU A 70 -0.72 -26.98 8.09
CA GLU A 70 -1.85 -26.33 7.44
C GLU A 70 -1.32 -25.32 6.41
N VAL A 71 -2.00 -25.26 5.27
CA VAL A 71 -1.79 -24.21 4.28
C VAL A 71 -3.02 -23.34 4.21
N ARG A 72 -2.82 -22.04 4.32
CA ARG A 72 -3.89 -21.05 4.25
C ARG A 72 -3.60 -20.06 3.13
N ASP A 73 -4.68 -19.58 2.48
CA ASP A 73 -4.58 -18.54 1.47
C ASP A 73 -4.49 -17.13 2.09
N TYR A 74 -4.43 -16.11 1.25
CA TYR A 74 -4.40 -14.71 1.65
C TYR A 74 -5.52 -14.32 2.62
N TYR A 75 -6.70 -14.91 2.50
CA TYR A 75 -7.85 -14.65 3.38
C TYR A 75 -7.89 -15.53 4.64
N GLY A 76 -6.85 -16.30 4.90
CA GLY A 76 -6.78 -17.22 6.04
C GLY A 76 -7.61 -18.49 5.87
N ARG A 77 -8.20 -18.75 4.69
CA ARG A 77 -9.00 -19.95 4.45
C ARG A 77 -8.07 -21.16 4.32
N LEU A 78 -8.47 -22.25 4.97
CA LEU A 78 -7.74 -23.52 4.90
C LEU A 78 -7.81 -24.09 3.49
N VAL A 79 -6.64 -24.27 2.84
CA VAL A 79 -6.51 -24.79 1.48
C VAL A 79 -6.03 -26.24 1.49
N ALA A 80 -5.08 -26.58 2.37
CA ALA A 80 -4.56 -27.92 2.53
C ALA A 80 -4.13 -28.18 3.98
N ARG A 81 -4.19 -29.44 4.42
CA ARG A 81 -3.65 -29.90 5.70
C ARG A 81 -3.21 -31.34 5.63
N GLY A 82 -2.30 -31.73 6.50
CA GLY A 82 -1.84 -33.11 6.57
C GLY A 82 -0.89 -33.34 7.75
N ALA A 83 -0.45 -34.59 7.92
CA ALA A 83 0.64 -34.93 8.83
C ALA A 83 1.94 -34.32 8.32
N ALA A 84 2.78 -33.82 9.23
CA ALA A 84 4.13 -33.40 8.88
C ALA A 84 5.01 -34.64 8.62
N ALA A 85 5.84 -34.54 7.61
CA ALA A 85 6.81 -35.56 7.20
C ALA A 85 8.11 -34.86 6.84
N PRO A 86 9.24 -35.56 6.68
CA PRO A 86 10.49 -34.95 6.26
C PRO A 86 10.39 -34.12 4.98
N VAL A 87 9.44 -34.45 4.10
CA VAL A 87 9.06 -33.64 2.94
C VAL A 87 7.57 -33.38 2.99
N ILE A 88 7.18 -32.13 3.09
CA ILE A 88 5.79 -31.67 3.07
C ILE A 88 5.43 -31.31 1.63
N ALA A 89 4.39 -31.95 1.10
CA ALA A 89 3.95 -31.78 -0.29
C ALA A 89 2.43 -31.43 -0.34
N PRO A 90 2.05 -30.19 -0.02
CA PRO A 90 0.65 -29.80 -0.03
C PRO A 90 0.10 -29.76 -1.46
N LYS A 91 -1.14 -30.25 -1.63
CA LYS A 91 -1.86 -30.17 -2.90
C LYS A 91 -2.42 -28.77 -3.12
N VAL A 92 -1.61 -27.89 -3.70
CA VAL A 92 -1.99 -26.52 -4.05
C VAL A 92 -1.76 -26.32 -5.54
N ASN A 93 -2.84 -26.19 -6.31
CA ASN A 93 -2.78 -26.12 -7.78
C ASN A 93 -3.32 -24.81 -8.36
N GLN A 94 -3.89 -23.94 -7.51
CA GLN A 94 -4.41 -22.65 -7.95
C GLN A 94 -3.38 -21.54 -7.77
N PRO A 95 -3.36 -20.54 -8.67
CA PRO A 95 -2.58 -19.33 -8.44
C PRO A 95 -2.94 -18.68 -7.11
N GLY A 96 -1.95 -18.16 -6.41
CA GLY A 96 -2.19 -17.51 -5.13
C GLY A 96 -0.93 -17.26 -4.32
N TRP A 97 -1.14 -16.52 -3.24
CA TRP A 97 -0.20 -16.42 -2.14
C TRP A 97 -0.71 -17.29 -0.99
N TYR A 98 0.18 -18.04 -0.39
CA TYR A 98 -0.14 -19.03 0.64
C TYR A 98 0.85 -18.94 1.80
N LYS A 99 0.36 -19.24 2.99
CA LYS A 99 1.17 -19.46 4.19
C LYS A 99 1.02 -20.90 4.67
N LEU A 100 2.14 -21.55 4.88
CA LEU A 100 2.24 -22.87 5.45
C LEU A 100 2.62 -22.75 6.92
N TYR A 101 1.84 -23.35 7.79
CA TYR A 101 2.07 -23.43 9.24
C TYR A 101 2.40 -24.85 9.62
N LEU A 102 3.38 -24.99 10.50
CA LEU A 102 3.74 -26.24 11.15
C LEU A 102 3.22 -26.24 12.58
N TYR A 103 2.63 -27.33 12.98
CA TYR A 103 2.14 -27.51 14.34
C TYR A 103 2.82 -28.71 14.96
N GLY A 104 3.24 -28.56 16.21
CA GLY A 104 3.85 -29.57 17.03
C GLY A 104 3.64 -29.21 18.49
N ARG A 105 4.27 -29.96 19.37
CA ARG A 105 4.31 -29.67 20.80
C ARG A 105 5.67 -29.10 21.18
N PRO A 106 5.84 -27.76 21.20
CA PRO A 106 7.07 -27.18 21.73
C PRO A 106 7.14 -27.47 23.22
N GLN A 107 8.34 -27.66 23.73
CA GLN A 107 8.57 -27.88 25.15
C GLN A 107 8.05 -26.68 25.95
N GLY A 108 7.04 -26.92 26.81
CA GLY A 108 6.51 -25.89 27.72
C GLY A 108 5.36 -25.03 27.18
N GLU A 109 4.91 -25.23 25.94
CA GLU A 109 3.86 -24.39 25.32
C GLU A 109 2.51 -25.13 25.19
N PRO A 110 1.38 -24.41 25.24
CA PRO A 110 0.08 -25.02 25.04
C PRO A 110 -0.11 -25.55 23.63
N TRP A 111 -0.86 -26.61 23.47
CA TRP A 111 -1.27 -27.18 22.18
C TRP A 111 -1.92 -26.12 21.29
N GLY A 112 -1.51 -26.07 20.04
CA GLY A 112 -2.13 -25.23 19.01
C GLY A 112 -1.29 -24.06 18.53
N SER A 113 -0.11 -23.82 19.11
CA SER A 113 0.85 -22.85 18.58
C SER A 113 1.58 -23.42 17.37
N SER A 114 1.77 -22.62 16.34
CA SER A 114 2.62 -22.99 15.22
C SER A 114 4.08 -23.02 15.68
N VAL A 115 4.80 -24.09 15.37
CA VAL A 115 6.22 -24.24 15.68
C VAL A 115 7.12 -23.73 14.56
N GLY A 116 6.54 -23.36 13.43
CA GLY A 116 7.23 -22.75 12.29
C GLY A 116 6.24 -22.39 11.19
N SER A 117 6.64 -21.49 10.32
CA SER A 117 5.84 -21.13 9.16
C SER A 117 6.74 -20.68 8.00
N THR A 118 6.22 -20.76 6.79
CA THR A 118 6.80 -20.14 5.60
C THR A 118 5.71 -19.68 4.65
N THR A 119 6.03 -18.75 3.77
CA THR A 119 5.13 -18.33 2.70
C THR A 119 5.59 -18.88 1.36
N PHE A 120 4.66 -19.00 0.43
CA PHE A 120 4.96 -19.36 -0.94
C PHE A 120 3.92 -18.81 -1.90
N CYS A 121 4.32 -18.68 -3.16
CA CYS A 121 3.45 -18.25 -4.24
C CYS A 121 3.32 -19.34 -5.30
N VAL A 122 2.13 -19.44 -5.86
CA VAL A 122 1.88 -20.23 -7.08
C VAL A 122 1.45 -19.27 -8.17
N PHE A 123 2.18 -19.20 -9.26
CA PHE A 123 1.88 -18.31 -10.38
C PHE A 123 1.48 -19.12 -11.62
N ARG A 124 0.77 -18.47 -12.52
CA ARG A 124 0.64 -18.95 -13.90
C ARG A 124 1.89 -18.57 -14.68
N ARG A 125 2.23 -19.38 -15.69
CA ARG A 125 3.16 -18.95 -16.72
C ARG A 125 2.37 -18.19 -17.79
N LYS A 126 2.56 -16.90 -17.88
CA LYS A 126 1.98 -16.10 -18.96
C LYS A 126 2.96 -16.03 -20.12
N PRO A 127 2.54 -16.40 -21.36
CA PRO A 127 3.41 -16.27 -22.53
C PRO A 127 3.87 -14.83 -22.72
N GLY A 128 5.15 -14.64 -23.04
CA GLY A 128 5.75 -13.33 -23.26
C GLY A 128 6.14 -12.55 -22.00
N PHE A 129 5.81 -13.05 -20.81
CA PHE A 129 6.31 -12.45 -19.58
C PHE A 129 7.74 -12.93 -19.29
N PRO A 130 8.64 -12.03 -18.84
CA PRO A 130 10.04 -12.38 -18.60
C PRO A 130 10.21 -13.61 -17.69
N PRO A 131 11.12 -14.53 -17.99
CA PRO A 131 11.47 -15.60 -17.07
C PRO A 131 12.15 -15.01 -15.82
N LEU A 132 12.09 -15.75 -14.71
CA LEU A 132 12.90 -15.41 -13.55
C LEU A 132 14.38 -15.44 -13.92
N PRO A 133 15.18 -14.45 -13.53
CA PRO A 133 16.61 -14.46 -13.79
C PRO A 133 17.28 -15.67 -13.09
N PRO A 134 18.37 -16.20 -13.63
CA PRO A 134 19.08 -17.30 -13.00
C PRO A 134 19.68 -16.88 -11.65
N LYS A 135 19.90 -17.86 -10.77
CA LYS A 135 20.50 -17.64 -9.45
C LYS A 135 21.91 -17.05 -9.58
N GLY A 136 22.21 -15.99 -8.82
CA GLY A 136 23.49 -15.31 -8.88
C GLY A 136 23.63 -14.31 -10.03
N ALA A 137 22.52 -13.93 -10.67
CA ALA A 137 22.55 -12.95 -11.75
C ALA A 137 22.68 -11.50 -11.26
N SER A 138 22.64 -11.23 -9.95
CA SER A 138 22.84 -9.90 -9.42
C SER A 138 24.12 -9.77 -8.62
N GLY A 139 24.86 -8.71 -8.88
CA GLY A 139 25.95 -8.27 -7.99
C GLY A 139 25.44 -7.55 -6.75
N GLY A 140 24.10 -7.44 -6.59
CA GLY A 140 23.44 -6.82 -5.45
C GLY A 140 23.09 -7.83 -4.35
N THR A 141 22.42 -7.35 -3.31
CA THR A 141 21.86 -8.22 -2.27
C THR A 141 20.86 -9.19 -2.89
N GLU A 142 20.79 -10.43 -2.41
CA GLU A 142 19.89 -11.48 -2.93
C GLU A 142 18.44 -11.03 -3.08
N GLY A 143 18.04 -9.98 -2.31
CA GLY A 143 16.74 -9.33 -2.35
C GLY A 143 16.35 -8.75 -3.69
N ASP A 144 17.21 -8.01 -4.30
CA ASP A 144 16.94 -7.26 -5.52
C ASP A 144 16.62 -8.13 -6.74
N GLU A 145 17.30 -9.26 -6.89
CA GLU A 145 17.06 -10.17 -7.99
C GLU A 145 15.66 -10.72 -8.03
N VAL A 146 15.22 -11.12 -6.84
CA VAL A 146 13.93 -11.76 -6.71
C VAL A 146 12.82 -10.76 -6.90
N MET A 147 12.99 -9.59 -6.32
CA MET A 147 12.04 -8.49 -6.45
C MET A 147 11.73 -8.21 -7.92
N ARG A 148 12.76 -7.96 -8.69
CA ARG A 148 12.61 -7.60 -10.09
C ARG A 148 12.17 -8.79 -10.95
N GLY A 149 12.77 -9.96 -10.71
CA GLY A 149 12.43 -11.16 -11.44
C GLY A 149 11.05 -11.71 -11.12
N VAL A 150 10.64 -11.69 -9.85
CA VAL A 150 9.32 -12.17 -9.44
C VAL A 150 8.24 -11.16 -9.81
N THR A 151 8.45 -9.88 -9.48
CA THR A 151 7.41 -8.86 -9.67
C THR A 151 7.31 -8.34 -11.09
N GLY A 152 8.33 -8.57 -11.93
CA GLY A 152 8.40 -7.98 -13.27
C GLY A 152 8.56 -6.45 -13.24
N MET A 153 9.00 -5.90 -12.11
CA MET A 153 9.27 -4.47 -11.97
C MET A 153 10.52 -4.07 -12.75
N GLY A 154 10.57 -2.82 -13.16
CA GLY A 154 11.64 -2.27 -13.97
C GLY A 154 12.99 -2.12 -13.27
N PRO A 155 13.96 -1.50 -13.97
CA PRO A 155 15.26 -1.23 -13.41
C PRO A 155 15.17 -0.35 -12.18
N GLN A 156 16.12 -0.54 -11.27
CA GLN A 156 16.20 0.21 -10.02
C GLN A 156 16.66 1.65 -10.23
N ARG A 157 16.41 2.45 -9.19
CA ARG A 157 17.10 3.71 -8.94
C ARG A 157 18.47 3.38 -8.37
N HIS A 158 19.49 3.38 -9.25
CA HIS A 158 20.87 3.12 -8.82
C HIS A 158 21.44 4.30 -8.04
N ALA A 159 22.14 4.02 -6.96
CA ALA A 159 22.74 5.05 -6.11
C ALA A 159 24.25 5.17 -6.37
N VAL A 160 24.71 6.42 -6.51
CA VAL A 160 26.14 6.75 -6.44
C VAL A 160 26.51 6.96 -4.97
N PRO A 161 27.31 6.11 -4.37
CA PRO A 161 27.60 6.21 -2.94
C PRO A 161 28.42 7.45 -2.60
N ASP A 162 29.36 7.84 -3.46
CA ASP A 162 30.24 8.99 -3.26
C ASP A 162 30.77 9.51 -4.60
N ALA A 163 30.35 10.71 -5.00
CA ALA A 163 30.80 11.33 -6.25
C ALA A 163 32.28 11.79 -6.18
N SER A 164 32.85 11.96 -4.98
CA SER A 164 34.29 12.31 -4.82
C SER A 164 35.25 11.15 -5.16
N LYS A 165 34.68 9.92 -5.30
CA LYS A 165 35.38 8.72 -5.71
C LYS A 165 34.80 8.15 -7.01
N PRO A 166 34.92 8.88 -8.13
CA PRO A 166 34.17 8.55 -9.34
C PRO A 166 34.55 7.20 -9.92
N ASP A 167 35.81 6.76 -9.85
CA ASP A 167 36.22 5.46 -10.38
C ASP A 167 35.61 4.25 -9.61
N GLU A 168 35.52 4.39 -8.29
CA GLU A 168 34.85 3.38 -7.46
C GLU A 168 33.34 3.35 -7.72
N ALA A 169 32.74 4.53 -7.84
CA ALA A 169 31.31 4.66 -8.15
C ALA A 169 30.98 4.08 -9.53
N ILE A 170 31.80 4.35 -10.54
CA ILE A 170 31.65 3.79 -11.89
C ILE A 170 31.70 2.26 -11.84
N ARG A 171 32.70 1.68 -11.21
CA ARG A 171 32.82 0.23 -11.12
C ARG A 171 31.58 -0.43 -10.49
N LYS A 172 31.09 0.12 -9.37
CA LYS A 172 29.88 -0.39 -8.70
C LYS A 172 28.62 -0.24 -9.56
N LEU A 173 28.47 0.88 -10.25
CA LEU A 173 27.35 1.11 -11.16
C LEU A 173 27.40 0.21 -12.39
N GLU A 174 28.57 -0.08 -12.96
CA GLU A 174 28.71 -1.00 -14.09
C GLU A 174 28.18 -2.38 -13.77
N GLU A 175 28.53 -2.93 -12.59
CA GLU A 175 28.01 -4.19 -12.10
C GLU A 175 26.47 -4.21 -12.10
N ASN A 176 25.86 -3.23 -11.46
CA ASN A 176 24.39 -3.13 -11.31
C ASN A 176 23.69 -2.86 -12.66
N ILE A 177 24.21 -1.96 -13.47
CA ILE A 177 23.63 -1.58 -14.76
C ILE A 177 23.75 -2.74 -15.76
N SER A 178 24.83 -3.53 -15.72
CA SER A 178 24.99 -4.69 -16.61
C SER A 178 23.87 -5.72 -16.39
N ILE A 179 23.46 -5.92 -15.15
CA ILE A 179 22.37 -6.81 -14.76
C ILE A 179 21.04 -6.29 -15.32
N ASP A 180 20.74 -5.00 -15.13
CA ASP A 180 19.52 -4.40 -15.66
C ASP A 180 19.45 -4.52 -17.19
N ARG A 181 20.55 -4.29 -17.86
CA ARG A 181 20.64 -4.44 -19.33
C ARG A 181 20.43 -5.87 -19.81
N GLN A 182 20.95 -6.84 -19.08
CA GLN A 182 20.87 -8.24 -19.46
C GLN A 182 19.50 -8.84 -19.16
N TYR A 183 18.91 -8.55 -18.01
CA TYR A 183 17.76 -9.30 -17.50
C TYR A 183 16.45 -8.53 -17.45
N TYR A 184 16.48 -7.19 -17.46
CA TYR A 184 15.26 -6.40 -17.24
C TYR A 184 14.89 -5.50 -18.41
N LEU A 185 15.83 -4.79 -18.98
CA LEU A 185 15.54 -3.87 -20.09
C LEU A 185 15.03 -4.57 -21.36
N PRO A 186 15.48 -5.78 -21.74
CA PRO A 186 15.03 -6.43 -22.97
C PRO A 186 13.54 -6.81 -22.98
N TYR A 187 12.91 -6.87 -21.84
CA TYR A 187 11.57 -7.43 -21.68
C TYR A 187 10.45 -6.40 -21.56
N ASP A 188 10.74 -5.13 -21.80
CA ASP A 188 9.70 -4.09 -21.78
C ASP A 188 9.65 -3.26 -23.06
N PRO A 189 9.05 -3.77 -24.14
CA PRO A 189 8.99 -3.07 -25.41
C PRO A 189 8.12 -1.81 -25.40
N TYR A 190 7.22 -1.65 -24.42
CA TYR A 190 6.26 -0.54 -24.37
C TYR A 190 6.57 0.50 -23.30
N ARG A 191 7.46 0.18 -22.41
CA ARG A 191 7.81 1.01 -21.27
C ARG A 191 9.28 1.32 -21.39
N GLN A 192 9.60 2.45 -21.92
CA GLN A 192 10.98 2.91 -22.00
C GLN A 192 11.60 2.93 -20.59
N ARG A 193 11.90 1.74 -20.06
CA ARG A 193 12.59 1.54 -18.79
C ARG A 193 13.97 2.14 -18.93
N ALA A 194 14.02 3.42 -18.67
CA ALA A 194 15.26 4.14 -18.74
C ALA A 194 15.98 3.95 -17.40
N LEU A 195 17.24 3.60 -17.48
CA LEU A 195 18.10 3.54 -16.32
C LEU A 195 18.17 4.92 -15.66
N MET A 196 18.02 4.92 -14.34
CA MET A 196 18.11 6.10 -13.52
C MET A 196 19.22 5.94 -12.49
N VAL A 197 20.01 7.00 -12.32
CA VAL A 197 21.06 7.07 -11.30
C VAL A 197 20.84 8.30 -10.42
N ALA A 198 20.88 8.10 -9.11
CA ALA A 198 20.75 9.13 -8.10
C ALA A 198 22.06 9.32 -7.30
N PHE A 199 22.27 10.53 -6.82
CA PHE A 199 23.38 10.88 -5.94
C PHE A 199 22.85 11.12 -4.51
N PRO A 200 22.57 10.09 -3.71
CA PRO A 200 21.82 10.23 -2.46
C PRO A 200 22.49 11.18 -1.45
N ASN A 201 23.82 11.25 -1.43
CA ASN A 201 24.58 12.10 -0.52
C ASN A 201 24.84 13.53 -1.05
N GLY A 202 24.20 13.88 -2.19
CA GLY A 202 24.36 15.17 -2.83
C GLY A 202 25.55 15.25 -3.79
N THR A 203 25.71 16.40 -4.41
CA THR A 203 26.56 16.62 -5.60
C THR A 203 27.58 17.73 -5.40
N LYS A 204 28.25 17.78 -4.26
CA LYS A 204 29.25 18.80 -3.96
C LYS A 204 30.48 18.71 -4.90
N ASP A 205 30.85 17.51 -5.32
CA ASP A 205 31.93 17.29 -6.29
C ASP A 205 31.35 17.19 -7.72
N LEU A 206 31.19 18.31 -8.38
CA LEU A 206 30.71 18.39 -9.75
C LEU A 206 31.69 17.80 -10.80
N ALA A 207 32.99 17.75 -10.50
CA ALA A 207 33.96 17.10 -11.37
C ALA A 207 33.77 15.57 -11.35
N GLY A 208 33.57 15.01 -10.19
CA GLY A 208 33.25 13.59 -10.06
C GLY A 208 31.89 13.24 -10.67
N VAL A 209 30.87 14.09 -10.48
CA VAL A 209 29.57 13.96 -11.16
C VAL A 209 29.76 13.92 -12.66
N ARG A 210 30.47 14.89 -13.22
CA ARG A 210 30.76 14.96 -14.66
C ARG A 210 31.39 13.66 -15.17
N LYS A 211 32.45 13.19 -14.51
CA LYS A 211 33.17 11.98 -14.90
C LYS A 211 32.25 10.74 -14.93
N ILE A 212 31.36 10.60 -13.92
CA ILE A 212 30.39 9.52 -13.86
C ILE A 212 29.37 9.63 -15.00
N VAL A 213 28.81 10.82 -15.24
CA VAL A 213 27.82 11.06 -16.29
C VAL A 213 28.42 10.83 -17.67
N GLU A 214 29.65 11.29 -17.93
CA GLU A 214 30.40 11.06 -19.18
C GLU A 214 30.59 9.55 -19.44
N HIS A 215 30.97 8.77 -18.41
CA HIS A 215 31.20 7.35 -18.54
C HIS A 215 29.91 6.59 -18.95
N PHE A 216 28.78 6.94 -18.35
CA PHE A 216 27.49 6.28 -18.64
C PHE A 216 26.67 6.98 -19.74
N ARG A 217 27.26 7.93 -20.47
CA ARG A 217 26.61 8.58 -21.61
C ARG A 217 26.12 7.54 -22.64
N GLY A 218 24.85 7.64 -23.04
CA GLY A 218 24.21 6.68 -23.95
C GLY A 218 23.73 5.39 -23.28
N VAL A 219 24.00 5.21 -21.98
CA VAL A 219 23.52 4.06 -21.18
C VAL A 219 22.48 4.50 -20.17
N VAL A 220 22.80 5.51 -19.34
CA VAL A 220 21.90 6.09 -18.35
C VAL A 220 21.28 7.35 -18.91
N LYS A 221 19.95 7.38 -18.91
CA LYS A 221 19.21 8.53 -19.45
C LYS A 221 18.82 9.52 -18.37
N TYR A 222 18.48 9.08 -17.15
CA TYR A 222 17.92 9.90 -16.07
C TYR A 222 18.87 9.99 -14.88
N TRP A 223 19.02 11.22 -14.35
CA TRP A 223 19.96 11.56 -13.29
C TRP A 223 19.28 12.40 -12.22
N GLU A 224 19.43 12.05 -10.95
CA GLU A 224 18.82 12.72 -9.81
C GLU A 224 19.90 13.20 -8.81
N PRO A 225 19.88 14.49 -8.37
CA PRO A 225 21.01 15.09 -7.65
C PRO A 225 21.13 14.71 -6.19
N ARG A 226 20.03 14.37 -5.52
CA ARG A 226 20.03 14.13 -4.08
C ARG A 226 18.80 13.34 -3.64
N ASN A 227 18.97 12.60 -2.53
CA ASN A 227 17.85 11.98 -1.81
C ASN A 227 17.29 12.98 -0.79
N GLU A 228 15.98 13.20 -0.83
CA GLU A 228 15.18 13.92 0.17
C GLU A 228 15.81 15.25 0.67
N PRO A 229 16.10 16.19 -0.21
CA PRO A 229 16.77 17.44 0.16
C PRO A 229 15.96 18.29 1.15
N ASN A 230 14.66 18.05 1.26
CA ASN A 230 13.76 18.75 2.18
C ASN A 230 14.05 18.51 3.66
N PHE A 231 14.85 17.52 4.02
CA PHE A 231 15.31 17.30 5.39
C PHE A 231 16.58 18.10 5.75
N GLY A 232 17.25 18.73 4.81
CA GLY A 232 18.51 19.40 5.08
C GLY A 232 18.67 20.83 4.54
N SER A 233 17.71 21.29 3.71
CA SER A 233 17.77 22.63 3.10
C SER A 233 16.36 23.17 2.81
N SER A 234 16.24 24.49 2.61
CA SER A 234 15.03 25.04 2.00
C SER A 234 15.01 24.74 0.49
N GLY A 235 13.82 24.80 -0.12
CA GLY A 235 13.67 24.59 -1.56
C GLY A 235 14.53 25.56 -2.38
N ALA A 236 14.57 26.83 -1.98
CA ALA A 236 15.38 27.86 -2.64
C ALA A 236 16.89 27.61 -2.50
N GLN A 237 17.34 27.20 -1.32
CA GLN A 237 18.74 26.83 -1.09
C GLN A 237 19.15 25.63 -1.94
N PHE A 238 18.29 24.63 -2.02
CA PHE A 238 18.55 23.45 -2.84
C PHE A 238 18.66 23.80 -4.32
N VAL A 239 17.77 24.67 -4.84
CA VAL A 239 17.87 25.15 -6.23
C VAL A 239 19.22 25.79 -6.51
N THR A 240 19.65 26.69 -5.64
CA THR A 240 20.87 27.48 -5.85
C THR A 240 22.16 26.66 -5.70
N ASN A 241 22.20 25.83 -4.63
CA ASN A 241 23.43 25.19 -4.21
C ASN A 241 23.67 23.82 -4.86
N GLU A 242 22.60 23.14 -5.29
CA GLU A 242 22.71 21.75 -5.77
C GLU A 242 22.02 21.54 -7.12
N MET A 243 20.73 21.88 -7.25
CA MET A 243 19.94 21.52 -8.42
C MET A 243 20.44 22.17 -9.70
N LYS A 244 20.62 23.49 -9.69
CA LYS A 244 21.12 24.24 -10.84
C LYS A 244 22.53 23.81 -11.26
N PRO A 245 23.54 23.76 -10.36
CA PRO A 245 24.89 23.31 -10.73
C PRO A 245 24.91 21.89 -11.30
N PHE A 246 24.13 21.00 -10.72
CA PHE A 246 24.00 19.61 -11.19
C PHE A 246 23.39 19.55 -12.60
N TYR A 247 22.27 20.25 -12.81
CA TYR A 247 21.61 20.32 -14.12
C TYR A 247 22.58 20.83 -15.20
N GLU A 248 23.27 21.94 -14.95
CA GLU A 248 24.24 22.51 -15.86
C GLU A 248 25.39 21.55 -16.16
N THR A 249 25.86 20.81 -15.14
CA THR A 249 26.89 19.79 -15.30
C THR A 249 26.41 18.63 -16.18
N VAL A 250 25.25 18.04 -15.92
CA VAL A 250 24.69 16.95 -16.72
C VAL A 250 24.44 17.38 -18.16
N LYS A 251 23.82 18.55 -18.36
CA LYS A 251 23.50 19.08 -19.67
C LYS A 251 24.74 19.48 -20.48
N SER A 252 25.85 19.84 -19.84
CA SER A 252 27.11 20.10 -20.52
C SER A 252 27.78 18.83 -21.05
N VAL A 253 27.50 17.67 -20.49
CA VAL A 253 27.95 16.37 -21.00
C VAL A 253 27.12 15.97 -22.22
N ASP A 254 25.80 16.03 -22.11
CA ASP A 254 24.90 15.78 -23.22
C ASP A 254 23.54 16.46 -22.96
N PRO A 255 23.10 17.39 -23.80
CA PRO A 255 21.80 18.06 -23.66
C PRO A 255 20.59 17.13 -23.72
N ALA A 256 20.75 15.91 -24.30
CA ALA A 256 19.68 14.92 -24.39
C ALA A 256 19.44 14.14 -23.07
N LEU A 257 20.40 14.15 -22.16
CA LEU A 257 20.25 13.56 -20.84
C LEU A 257 19.15 14.27 -20.05
N LYS A 258 18.46 13.53 -19.20
CA LYS A 258 17.32 14.00 -18.41
C LYS A 258 17.70 14.14 -16.95
N VAL A 259 17.37 15.27 -16.36
CA VAL A 259 17.55 15.52 -14.93
C VAL A 259 16.20 15.43 -14.23
N LEU A 260 16.12 14.56 -13.23
CA LEU A 260 14.97 14.43 -12.34
C LEU A 260 15.20 15.24 -11.06
N GLY A 261 14.15 15.72 -10.49
CA GLY A 261 14.19 16.41 -9.21
C GLY A 261 12.81 16.91 -8.78
N PRO A 262 12.68 17.29 -7.51
CA PRO A 262 13.73 17.38 -6.51
C PRO A 262 14.08 16.09 -5.76
N GLY A 263 13.35 14.98 -5.93
CA GLY A 263 13.51 13.75 -5.14
C GLY A 263 13.13 13.97 -3.67
N ALA A 264 12.18 14.85 -3.41
CA ALA A 264 11.75 15.21 -2.06
C ALA A 264 10.56 14.40 -1.60
N VAL A 265 10.43 14.19 -0.30
CA VAL A 265 9.17 13.74 0.30
C VAL A 265 8.15 14.86 0.15
N THR A 266 7.13 14.67 -0.67
CA THR A 266 6.24 15.77 -1.10
C THR A 266 4.84 15.69 -0.52
N VAL A 267 4.70 15.10 0.64
CA VAL A 267 3.39 14.81 1.18
C VAL A 267 3.10 15.47 2.49
N GLY A 268 1.92 16.01 2.57
CA GLY A 268 1.47 16.83 3.66
C GLY A 268 1.73 18.31 3.43
N PRO A 269 0.99 19.20 4.09
CA PRO A 269 1.05 20.66 3.84
C PRO A 269 2.45 21.25 4.01
N ALA A 270 3.21 20.77 5.00
CA ALA A 270 4.57 21.27 5.26
C ALA A 270 5.56 20.89 4.13
N LEU A 271 5.41 19.70 3.56
CA LEU A 271 6.26 19.22 2.48
C LEU A 271 5.89 19.86 1.14
N LEU A 272 4.61 20.12 0.92
CA LEU A 272 4.13 20.92 -0.20
C LEU A 272 4.61 22.36 -0.12
N ALA A 273 4.74 22.95 1.07
CA ALA A 273 5.32 24.27 1.26
C ALA A 273 6.81 24.31 0.84
N TRP A 274 7.58 23.26 1.15
CA TRP A 274 8.94 23.12 0.68
C TRP A 274 9.01 23.00 -0.87
N THR A 275 8.12 22.18 -1.43
CA THR A 275 8.01 22.04 -2.90
C THR A 275 7.63 23.37 -3.56
N GLU A 276 6.73 24.13 -2.94
CA GLU A 276 6.38 25.47 -3.43
C GLU A 276 7.57 26.44 -3.37
N ASP A 277 8.37 26.40 -2.32
CA ASP A 277 9.59 27.20 -2.20
C ASP A 277 10.61 26.84 -3.28
N PHE A 278 10.80 25.54 -3.58
CA PHE A 278 11.61 25.04 -4.68
C PHE A 278 11.13 25.59 -6.04
N LEU A 279 9.83 25.49 -6.31
CA LEU A 279 9.24 25.95 -7.58
C LEU A 279 9.32 27.47 -7.71
N ARG A 280 9.05 28.22 -6.63
CA ARG A 280 9.14 29.69 -6.57
C ARG A 280 10.56 30.18 -6.85
N ALA A 281 11.57 29.46 -6.37
CA ALA A 281 12.98 29.74 -6.66
C ALA A 281 13.40 29.41 -8.11
N GLY A 282 12.46 28.92 -8.92
CA GLY A 282 12.69 28.59 -10.33
C GLY A 282 13.26 27.18 -10.54
N GLY A 283 13.10 26.29 -9.60
CA GLY A 283 13.58 24.90 -9.64
C GLY A 283 13.08 24.13 -10.87
N ALA A 284 11.85 24.41 -11.33
CA ALA A 284 11.29 23.81 -12.54
C ALA A 284 12.12 24.02 -13.81
N ARG A 285 12.98 25.05 -13.87
CA ARG A 285 13.88 25.32 -15.00
C ARG A 285 15.09 24.38 -15.07
N TYR A 286 15.37 23.69 -13.98
CA TYR A 286 16.55 22.84 -13.84
C TYR A 286 16.18 21.36 -13.68
N ILE A 287 15.00 20.97 -14.16
CA ILE A 287 14.53 19.57 -14.19
C ILE A 287 13.83 19.27 -15.51
N ASP A 288 13.99 18.07 -16.02
CA ASP A 288 13.22 17.53 -17.16
C ASP A 288 12.04 16.66 -16.70
N GLY A 289 12.06 16.21 -15.46
CA GLY A 289 10.97 15.47 -14.81
C GLY A 289 10.90 15.78 -13.33
N PHE A 290 9.67 15.86 -12.80
CA PHE A 290 9.43 16.11 -11.39
C PHE A 290 9.44 14.80 -10.62
N SER A 291 10.46 14.59 -9.78
CA SER A 291 10.57 13.39 -8.93
C SER A 291 10.20 13.67 -7.47
N PHE A 292 9.57 12.67 -6.84
CA PHE A 292 9.11 12.79 -5.47
C PHE A 292 9.01 11.41 -4.78
N HIS A 293 8.97 11.42 -3.46
CA HIS A 293 8.75 10.26 -2.61
C HIS A 293 7.39 10.36 -1.93
N ALA A 294 6.57 9.34 -2.07
CA ALA A 294 5.18 9.37 -1.63
C ALA A 294 4.88 8.38 -0.50
N TYR A 295 5.79 8.25 0.45
CA TYR A 295 5.69 7.20 1.48
C TYR A 295 4.37 7.12 2.21
N ASN A 296 3.84 8.20 2.58
CA ASN A 296 2.73 8.20 3.52
C ASN A 296 1.44 8.77 2.94
N ASN A 297 1.39 9.04 1.65
CA ASN A 297 0.26 9.73 1.04
C ASN A 297 -1.00 8.93 1.05
N VAL A 298 -0.87 7.64 1.18
CA VAL A 298 -1.96 6.83 0.74
C VAL A 298 -2.45 5.88 1.80
N ASN A 299 -1.73 5.59 2.81
CA ASN A 299 -2.14 4.70 3.90
C ASN A 299 -3.44 3.88 3.64
N GLY A 300 -3.56 3.39 2.41
CA GLY A 300 -4.75 2.71 1.94
C GLY A 300 -5.97 3.58 1.67
N ASP A 301 -5.83 4.89 1.59
CA ASP A 301 -6.92 5.84 1.50
C ASP A 301 -7.00 6.49 0.11
N LEU A 302 -8.01 6.09 -0.65
CA LEU A 302 -8.25 6.59 -2.01
C LEU A 302 -8.47 8.11 -2.05
N TRP A 303 -9.23 8.63 -1.09
CA TRP A 303 -9.53 10.06 -1.04
C TRP A 303 -8.25 10.88 -0.79
N LEU A 304 -7.45 10.48 0.21
CA LEU A 304 -6.20 11.16 0.54
C LEU A 304 -5.19 11.07 -0.61
N ALA A 305 -5.08 9.90 -1.24
CA ALA A 305 -4.22 9.72 -2.41
C ALA A 305 -4.58 10.70 -3.54
N ARG A 306 -5.86 10.81 -3.86
CA ARG A 306 -6.35 11.74 -4.88
C ARG A 306 -6.15 13.18 -4.48
N LYS A 307 -6.54 13.56 -3.27
CA LYS A 307 -6.37 14.93 -2.75
C LYS A 307 -4.90 15.37 -2.78
N SER A 308 -3.98 14.48 -2.39
CA SER A 308 -2.55 14.75 -2.44
C SER A 308 -2.06 14.97 -3.88
N MET A 309 -2.48 14.12 -4.80
CA MET A 309 -2.08 14.25 -6.21
C MET A 309 -2.72 15.47 -6.89
N ASP A 310 -3.99 15.76 -6.61
CA ASP A 310 -4.67 16.96 -7.12
C ASP A 310 -3.98 18.23 -6.61
N THR A 311 -3.61 18.26 -5.33
CA THR A 311 -2.89 19.40 -4.73
C THR A 311 -1.50 19.56 -5.35
N LEU A 312 -0.77 18.47 -5.53
CA LEU A 312 0.54 18.50 -6.20
C LEU A 312 0.41 18.98 -7.66
N GLN A 313 -0.56 18.47 -8.40
CA GLN A 313 -0.80 18.92 -9.78
C GLN A 313 -1.16 20.39 -9.87
N ALA A 314 -2.03 20.89 -8.99
CA ALA A 314 -2.39 22.30 -8.91
C ALA A 314 -1.16 23.16 -8.59
N LEU A 315 -0.30 22.70 -7.68
CA LEU A 315 0.95 23.38 -7.36
C LEU A 315 1.90 23.42 -8.54
N LEU A 316 2.10 22.31 -9.23
CA LEU A 316 2.93 22.26 -10.43
C LEU A 316 2.39 23.19 -11.53
N ALA A 317 1.06 23.19 -11.75
CA ALA A 317 0.43 24.08 -12.73
C ALA A 317 0.61 25.56 -12.41
N LYS A 318 0.52 25.95 -11.14
CA LYS A 318 0.77 27.33 -10.68
C LYS A 318 2.13 27.87 -11.10
N TYR A 319 3.13 26.99 -11.23
CA TYR A 319 4.49 27.35 -11.61
C TYR A 319 4.88 26.90 -13.03
N GLY A 320 3.92 26.50 -13.87
CA GLY A 320 4.14 26.09 -15.26
C GLY A 320 4.92 24.77 -15.40
N ALA A 321 4.89 23.92 -14.38
CA ALA A 321 5.57 22.63 -14.29
C ALA A 321 4.65 21.41 -14.49
N ASP A 322 3.39 21.62 -14.83
CA ASP A 322 2.35 20.58 -14.96
C ASP A 322 2.62 19.59 -16.10
N LYS A 323 3.37 20.04 -17.12
CA LYS A 323 3.75 19.23 -18.29
C LYS A 323 4.99 18.36 -18.08
N LEU A 324 5.71 18.55 -16.98
CA LEU A 324 6.85 17.70 -16.64
C LEU A 324 6.40 16.27 -16.43
N GLU A 325 7.22 15.32 -16.85
CA GLU A 325 7.06 13.92 -16.46
C GLU A 325 7.05 13.83 -14.93
N LYS A 326 6.17 13.03 -14.38
CA LYS A 326 6.08 12.80 -12.93
C LYS A 326 6.67 11.45 -12.57
N TRP A 327 7.60 11.46 -11.65
CA TRP A 327 8.36 10.29 -11.24
C TRP A 327 8.23 10.06 -9.75
N GLN A 328 7.73 8.91 -9.38
CA GLN A 328 7.87 8.47 -8.02
C GLN A 328 9.13 7.61 -7.91
N THR A 329 10.17 8.19 -7.33
CA THR A 329 11.51 7.58 -7.30
C THR A 329 11.78 6.79 -6.03
N GLU A 330 10.89 6.90 -5.03
CA GLU A 330 10.96 6.10 -3.81
C GLU A 330 9.61 5.99 -3.13
N GLN A 331 9.23 4.78 -2.73
CA GLN A 331 8.05 4.49 -1.92
C GLN A 331 8.19 3.19 -1.14
N GLY A 332 7.38 3.01 -0.13
CA GLY A 332 7.28 1.75 0.59
C GLY A 332 6.22 1.79 1.68
N TYR A 333 5.77 0.63 2.10
CA TYR A 333 4.87 0.46 3.24
C TYR A 333 5.45 -0.57 4.19
N MET A 334 5.42 -0.27 5.47
CA MET A 334 5.83 -1.21 6.49
C MET A 334 4.85 -2.37 6.57
N ALA A 335 5.36 -3.61 6.53
CA ALA A 335 4.55 -4.78 6.84
C ALA A 335 4.37 -4.98 8.35
N ALA A 336 5.21 -4.34 9.17
CA ALA A 336 5.11 -4.39 10.61
C ALA A 336 4.87 -2.99 11.17
N VAL A 337 3.76 -2.81 11.90
CA VAL A 337 3.40 -1.55 12.55
C VAL A 337 3.10 -1.86 14.01
N TYR A 338 3.75 -1.15 14.95
CA TYR A 338 3.57 -1.30 16.40
C TYR A 338 3.64 -2.75 16.93
N GLY A 339 4.50 -3.57 16.34
CA GLY A 339 4.65 -4.98 16.73
C GLY A 339 3.60 -5.92 16.11
N ALA A 340 2.70 -5.41 15.31
CA ALA A 340 1.77 -6.21 14.51
C ALA A 340 2.28 -6.35 13.08
N TYR A 341 2.51 -7.57 12.64
CA TYR A 341 2.91 -7.87 11.27
C TYR A 341 1.67 -7.97 10.38
N GLN A 342 1.56 -7.04 9.43
CA GLN A 342 0.37 -6.81 8.59
C GLN A 342 0.69 -6.85 7.08
N PRO A 343 1.26 -7.93 6.56
CA PRO A 343 1.70 -7.98 5.16
C PRO A 343 0.53 -7.86 4.16
N ARG A 344 -0.69 -8.18 4.57
CA ARG A 344 -1.88 -8.03 3.74
C ARG A 344 -2.25 -6.58 3.51
N LEU A 345 -2.23 -5.76 4.56
CA LEU A 345 -2.45 -4.31 4.45
C LEU A 345 -1.41 -3.67 3.54
N GLN A 346 -0.13 -4.04 3.71
CA GLN A 346 0.94 -3.58 2.84
C GLN A 346 0.63 -3.86 1.36
N GLY A 347 0.27 -5.09 1.02
CA GLY A 347 -0.04 -5.49 -0.36
C GLY A 347 -1.22 -4.69 -0.92
N ARG A 348 -2.27 -4.50 -0.13
CA ARG A 348 -3.45 -3.74 -0.51
C ARG A 348 -3.13 -2.27 -0.76
N TRP A 349 -2.39 -1.62 0.14
CA TRP A 349 -2.02 -0.22 -0.01
C TRP A 349 -1.11 0.00 -1.21
N THR A 350 -0.16 -0.91 -1.44
CA THR A 350 0.67 -0.88 -2.64
C THR A 350 -0.18 -0.88 -3.91
N MET A 351 -1.17 -1.77 -4.00
CA MET A 351 -2.04 -1.84 -5.18
C MET A 351 -2.91 -0.59 -5.34
N LEU A 352 -3.48 -0.07 -4.27
CA LEU A 352 -4.29 1.14 -4.33
C LEU A 352 -3.46 2.34 -4.83
N GLN A 353 -2.27 2.52 -4.29
CA GLN A 353 -1.36 3.57 -4.72
C GLN A 353 -0.99 3.44 -6.18
N MET A 354 -0.61 2.24 -6.62
CA MET A 354 -0.28 1.97 -8.03
C MET A 354 -1.44 2.37 -8.95
N MET A 355 -2.67 1.96 -8.63
CA MET A 355 -3.84 2.31 -9.43
C MET A 355 -4.12 3.81 -9.45
N VAL A 356 -3.95 4.51 -8.33
CA VAL A 356 -4.15 5.96 -8.28
C VAL A 356 -3.08 6.69 -9.08
N PHE A 357 -1.81 6.34 -8.89
CA PHE A 357 -0.71 7.05 -9.53
C PHE A 357 -0.73 6.94 -11.05
N GLU A 358 -1.09 5.77 -11.60
CA GLU A 358 -1.29 5.62 -13.04
C GLU A 358 -2.35 6.61 -13.57
N GLN A 359 -3.39 6.94 -12.78
CA GLN A 359 -4.42 7.92 -13.16
C GLN A 359 -3.88 9.36 -13.23
N TYR A 360 -2.74 9.64 -12.61
CA TYR A 360 -2.06 10.94 -12.63
C TYR A 360 -0.85 10.98 -13.56
N GLY A 361 -0.70 9.97 -14.41
CA GLY A 361 0.39 9.88 -15.37
C GLY A 361 1.74 9.57 -14.73
N ILE A 362 1.74 8.95 -13.55
CA ILE A 362 2.94 8.45 -12.89
C ILE A 362 3.10 7.00 -13.31
N PRO A 363 4.08 6.69 -14.15
CA PRO A 363 4.21 5.35 -14.69
C PRO A 363 4.60 4.37 -13.58
N LYS A 364 4.05 3.18 -13.66
CA LYS A 364 4.29 2.09 -12.69
C LYS A 364 5.74 1.58 -12.67
N GLU A 365 6.51 1.87 -13.71
CA GLU A 365 7.91 1.46 -13.83
C GLU A 365 8.83 2.16 -12.85
N HIS A 366 8.45 3.33 -12.41
CA HIS A 366 9.29 4.19 -11.58
C HIS A 366 8.93 4.11 -10.10
N ASN A 367 8.13 3.13 -9.73
CA ASN A 367 7.87 2.81 -8.34
C ASN A 367 9.11 2.12 -7.75
N HIS A 368 9.95 2.91 -7.12
CA HIS A 368 11.04 2.38 -6.33
C HIS A 368 10.47 1.81 -5.03
N LEU A 369 10.53 0.52 -4.91
CA LEU A 369 10.17 -0.17 -3.69
C LEU A 369 11.43 -0.37 -2.89
N TRP A 370 11.56 0.38 -1.84
CA TRP A 370 12.74 0.29 -1.01
C TRP A 370 12.70 -0.97 -0.18
N TYR A 371 13.75 -1.73 -0.31
CA TYR A 371 14.03 -2.89 0.47
C TYR A 371 15.22 -2.56 1.38
N ASP A 372 15.02 -2.57 2.68
CA ASP A 372 16.11 -2.52 3.64
C ASP A 372 15.89 -3.57 4.73
N VAL A 373 16.72 -4.59 4.72
CA VAL A 373 16.79 -5.61 5.78
C VAL A 373 17.62 -5.17 6.97
N SER A 374 18.32 -4.05 6.88
CA SER A 374 19.37 -3.67 7.83
C SER A 374 18.91 -2.74 8.94
N HIS A 375 17.74 -2.14 8.84
CA HIS A 375 17.27 -1.10 9.75
C HIS A 375 16.07 -1.55 10.56
N GLY A 376 16.27 -2.27 11.60
CA GLY A 376 15.31 -2.99 12.45
C GLY A 376 14.02 -2.28 12.90
N PHE A 377 13.87 -0.98 12.73
CA PHE A 377 12.64 -0.24 13.01
C PHE A 377 11.95 0.27 11.72
N TRP A 378 12.73 0.53 10.72
CA TRP A 378 12.31 0.93 9.39
C TRP A 378 12.31 -0.27 8.43
N ASP A 379 12.44 -1.48 8.98
CA ASP A 379 12.25 -2.70 8.21
C ASP A 379 10.90 -2.60 7.51
N MET A 380 10.99 -2.19 6.28
CA MET A 380 9.93 -2.34 5.31
C MET A 380 10.21 -3.64 4.56
N PRO A 381 10.05 -4.83 5.15
CA PRO A 381 10.12 -6.06 4.39
C PRO A 381 8.94 -6.05 3.44
N THR A 382 9.09 -5.29 2.38
CA THR A 382 8.04 -5.06 1.41
C THR A 382 7.66 -6.36 0.76
N TRP A 383 8.60 -7.33 0.73
CA TRP A 383 8.48 -8.43 -0.18
C TRP A 383 8.76 -9.80 0.46
N TRP A 384 9.40 -9.85 1.61
CA TRP A 384 9.87 -11.08 2.23
C TRP A 384 9.21 -11.36 3.57
N GLU A 385 9.10 -12.61 3.93
CA GLU A 385 9.12 -13.01 5.32
C GLU A 385 10.60 -13.19 5.73
N ASN A 386 10.96 -12.59 6.86
CA ASN A 386 12.32 -12.26 7.23
C ASN A 386 13.31 -13.41 7.40
N GLU A 387 12.88 -14.66 7.44
CA GLU A 387 13.75 -15.73 7.92
C GLU A 387 14.05 -16.83 6.90
N ASP A 388 13.16 -17.02 5.93
CA ASP A 388 13.23 -18.14 4.99
C ASP A 388 13.19 -17.72 3.52
N GLY A 389 13.13 -16.42 3.24
CA GLY A 389 13.03 -15.91 1.88
C GLY A 389 11.64 -16.06 1.24
N GLY A 390 10.61 -16.35 2.02
CA GLY A 390 9.23 -16.37 1.57
C GLY A 390 8.72 -14.97 1.24
N LEU A 391 7.91 -14.84 0.17
CA LEU A 391 7.42 -13.56 -0.30
C LEU A 391 6.18 -13.10 0.45
N ASN A 392 6.09 -11.81 0.75
CA ASN A 392 4.88 -11.17 1.21
C ASN A 392 3.81 -11.09 0.10
N PRO A 393 2.53 -10.93 0.45
CA PRO A 393 1.45 -10.80 -0.55
C PRO A 393 1.69 -9.70 -1.57
N ALA A 394 2.32 -8.58 -1.19
CA ALA A 394 2.65 -7.49 -2.07
C ALA A 394 3.42 -7.94 -3.32
N ALA A 395 4.39 -8.84 -3.17
CA ALA A 395 5.15 -9.37 -4.30
C ALA A 395 4.27 -10.18 -5.27
N ALA A 396 3.37 -11.00 -4.74
CA ALA A 396 2.44 -11.78 -5.57
C ALA A 396 1.46 -10.87 -6.32
N LEU A 397 0.94 -9.84 -5.64
CA LEU A 397 0.04 -8.86 -6.24
C LEU A 397 0.73 -8.06 -7.34
N MET A 398 1.96 -7.61 -7.09
CA MET A 398 2.77 -6.89 -8.09
C MET A 398 3.11 -7.77 -9.30
N ARG A 399 3.37 -9.05 -9.09
CA ARG A 399 3.58 -10.00 -10.18
C ARG A 399 2.38 -10.04 -11.10
N VAL A 400 1.19 -10.28 -10.55
CA VAL A 400 -0.05 -10.36 -11.34
C VAL A 400 -0.37 -9.01 -11.99
N TRP A 401 -0.18 -7.88 -11.29
CA TRP A 401 -0.30 -6.55 -11.87
C TRP A 401 0.60 -6.37 -13.09
N SER A 402 1.86 -6.75 -12.97
CA SER A 402 2.82 -6.65 -14.07
C SER A 402 2.44 -7.55 -15.25
N GLU A 403 2.01 -8.79 -14.99
CA GLU A 403 1.57 -9.75 -16.03
C GLU A 403 0.31 -9.27 -16.74
N GLU A 404 -0.70 -8.84 -15.99
CA GLU A 404 -1.98 -8.41 -16.55
C GLU A 404 -1.84 -7.13 -17.37
N LEU A 405 -0.98 -6.22 -16.95
CA LEU A 405 -0.81 -4.94 -17.61
C LEU A 405 0.42 -4.86 -18.53
N TYR A 406 1.15 -5.97 -18.70
CA TYR A 406 2.30 -6.04 -19.62
C TYR A 406 1.91 -5.65 -21.04
N GLY A 407 2.69 -4.75 -21.64
CA GLY A 407 2.44 -4.22 -22.98
C GLY A 407 1.29 -3.21 -23.09
N THR A 408 0.76 -2.73 -21.97
CA THR A 408 -0.32 -1.72 -21.95
C THR A 408 0.10 -0.45 -21.23
N ARG A 409 -0.57 0.66 -21.51
CA ARG A 409 -0.44 1.94 -20.81
C ARG A 409 -1.79 2.39 -20.30
N PHE A 410 -1.80 3.19 -19.26
CA PHE A 410 -3.02 3.86 -18.80
C PHE A 410 -3.68 4.62 -19.96
N ALA A 411 -4.96 4.38 -20.18
CA ALA A 411 -5.73 4.99 -21.24
C ALA A 411 -6.81 5.94 -20.70
N ARG A 412 -7.53 5.53 -19.66
CA ARG A 412 -8.55 6.37 -19.02
C ARG A 412 -8.91 5.89 -17.63
N ARG A 413 -9.38 6.81 -16.80
CA ARG A 413 -10.06 6.55 -15.52
C ARG A 413 -11.53 6.27 -15.78
N TYR A 414 -12.12 5.35 -15.03
CA TYR A 414 -13.55 5.22 -14.92
C TYR A 414 -14.10 6.14 -13.83
N SER A 415 -15.24 6.77 -14.10
CA SER A 415 -16.02 7.47 -13.08
C SER A 415 -17.16 6.58 -12.61
N PHE A 416 -17.36 6.55 -11.31
CA PHE A 416 -18.40 5.78 -10.65
C PHE A 416 -19.57 6.66 -10.19
N GLY A 417 -19.47 7.98 -10.39
CA GLY A 417 -20.43 8.94 -9.85
C GLY A 417 -20.29 9.12 -8.33
N ASN A 418 -21.18 9.91 -7.75
CA ASN A 418 -21.20 10.15 -6.32
C ASN A 418 -22.19 9.19 -5.62
N PRO A 419 -21.82 8.42 -4.57
CA PRO A 419 -20.50 8.41 -3.90
C PRO A 419 -19.50 7.42 -4.50
N GLY A 420 -19.80 6.79 -5.63
CA GLY A 420 -18.98 5.72 -6.19
C GLY A 420 -17.51 6.10 -6.38
N ASP A 421 -17.20 7.34 -6.75
CA ASP A 421 -15.83 7.83 -6.90
C ASP A 421 -15.05 7.92 -5.58
N ARG A 422 -15.74 7.89 -4.43
CA ARG A 422 -15.12 7.78 -3.10
C ARG A 422 -14.89 6.32 -2.67
N LEU A 423 -15.64 5.39 -3.28
CA LEU A 423 -15.67 3.98 -2.90
C LEU A 423 -14.80 3.11 -3.80
N TYR A 424 -14.60 3.52 -5.05
CA TYR A 424 -13.96 2.67 -6.06
C TYR A 424 -12.88 3.41 -6.84
N VAL A 425 -11.89 2.65 -7.27
CA VAL A 425 -10.91 3.06 -8.26
C VAL A 425 -10.98 2.11 -9.45
N GLY A 426 -10.95 2.66 -10.66
CA GLY A 426 -11.00 1.89 -11.89
C GLY A 426 -10.25 2.58 -13.02
N SER A 427 -9.49 1.80 -13.79
CA SER A 427 -8.64 2.27 -14.87
C SER A 427 -8.71 1.33 -16.06
N LEU A 428 -8.72 1.89 -17.26
CA LEU A 428 -8.51 1.15 -18.49
C LEU A 428 -7.04 1.29 -18.91
N PHE A 429 -6.44 0.17 -19.23
CA PHE A 429 -5.11 0.08 -19.81
C PHE A 429 -5.22 -0.46 -21.24
N SER A 430 -4.45 0.09 -22.18
CA SER A 430 -4.51 -0.26 -23.59
C SER A 430 -3.12 -0.34 -24.21
N GLY A 431 -2.94 -1.33 -25.07
CA GLY A 431 -1.73 -1.56 -25.87
C GLY A 431 -2.05 -2.26 -27.17
N PRO A 432 -1.05 -2.58 -28.02
CA PRO A 432 -1.25 -3.30 -29.26
C PRO A 432 -1.92 -4.67 -29.02
N GLY A 433 -3.15 -4.82 -29.47
CA GLY A 433 -3.89 -6.08 -29.37
C GLY A 433 -4.37 -6.45 -27.96
N LYS A 434 -4.15 -5.61 -26.96
CA LYS A 434 -4.52 -5.90 -25.56
C LYS A 434 -5.21 -4.72 -24.89
N ARG A 435 -6.30 -5.00 -24.19
CA ARG A 435 -7.01 -4.02 -23.35
C ARG A 435 -7.44 -4.68 -22.06
N VAL A 436 -7.13 -4.06 -20.94
CA VAL A 436 -7.44 -4.58 -19.62
C VAL A 436 -8.01 -3.44 -18.77
N ALA A 437 -9.16 -3.68 -18.16
CA ALA A 437 -9.65 -2.77 -17.13
C ALA A 437 -9.36 -3.36 -15.75
N ALA A 438 -8.85 -2.54 -14.85
CA ALA A 438 -8.58 -2.93 -13.48
C ALA A 438 -9.49 -2.15 -12.54
N PHE A 439 -10.09 -2.84 -11.56
CA PHE A 439 -10.99 -2.28 -10.57
C PHE A 439 -10.59 -2.71 -9.17
N MET A 440 -10.75 -1.81 -8.19
CA MET A 440 -10.46 -2.07 -6.78
C MET A 440 -11.39 -1.22 -5.90
N SER A 441 -11.80 -1.75 -4.77
CA SER A 441 -12.55 -1.00 -3.77
C SER A 441 -11.59 -0.26 -2.82
N ALA A 442 -11.99 0.93 -2.42
CA ALA A 442 -11.25 1.77 -1.48
C ALA A 442 -11.55 1.40 -0.02
N GLY A 443 -11.34 0.16 0.36
CA GLY A 443 -11.49 -0.24 1.76
C GLY A 443 -12.72 -1.11 2.07
N SER A 444 -13.47 -1.55 1.04
CA SER A 444 -14.61 -2.45 1.20
C SER A 444 -14.31 -3.82 0.58
N THR A 445 -14.71 -4.90 1.22
CA THR A 445 -14.58 -6.26 0.70
C THR A 445 -15.75 -6.69 -0.16
N ASP A 446 -16.87 -5.98 -0.09
CA ASP A 446 -18.17 -6.32 -0.67
C ASP A 446 -18.66 -5.30 -1.71
N GLY A 447 -17.74 -4.50 -2.24
CA GLY A 447 -18.02 -3.53 -3.29
C GLY A 447 -18.59 -4.17 -4.54
N ARG A 448 -19.54 -3.48 -5.20
CA ARG A 448 -20.17 -3.91 -6.45
C ARG A 448 -20.37 -2.74 -7.38
N VAL A 449 -20.07 -2.94 -8.65
CA VAL A 449 -20.31 -1.95 -9.70
C VAL A 449 -21.06 -2.60 -10.86
N VAL A 450 -21.90 -1.82 -11.53
CA VAL A 450 -22.57 -2.26 -12.74
C VAL A 450 -21.77 -1.81 -13.95
N LEU A 451 -21.40 -2.76 -14.78
CA LEU A 451 -20.73 -2.52 -16.05
C LEU A 451 -21.76 -2.57 -17.19
N ARG A 452 -21.71 -1.60 -18.11
CA ARG A 452 -22.31 -1.70 -19.44
C ARG A 452 -21.28 -2.31 -20.36
N ALA A 453 -21.58 -3.48 -20.93
CA ALA A 453 -20.67 -4.21 -21.79
C ALA A 453 -21.21 -4.27 -23.22
N HIS A 454 -20.38 -3.88 -24.18
CA HIS A 454 -20.71 -3.94 -25.61
C HIS A 454 -19.85 -5.01 -26.27
N GLY A 455 -20.45 -5.74 -27.22
CA GLY A 455 -19.76 -6.80 -27.96
C GLY A 455 -19.40 -8.03 -27.12
N ALA A 456 -20.06 -8.22 -25.96
CA ALA A 456 -19.76 -9.31 -25.05
C ALA A 456 -21.01 -9.98 -24.49
N THR A 457 -21.03 -11.30 -24.45
CA THR A 457 -21.99 -12.12 -23.67
C THR A 457 -21.38 -12.59 -22.35
N LYS A 458 -20.06 -12.55 -22.25
CA LYS A 458 -19.26 -12.84 -21.07
C LYS A 458 -17.99 -11.98 -21.06
N LEU A 459 -17.53 -11.63 -19.89
CA LEU A 459 -16.25 -10.94 -19.65
C LEU A 459 -15.29 -11.91 -18.98
N HIS A 460 -14.03 -11.90 -19.40
CA HIS A 460 -12.97 -12.67 -18.76
C HIS A 460 -12.41 -11.87 -17.59
N LEU A 461 -12.37 -12.48 -16.40
CA LEU A 461 -11.87 -11.89 -15.18
C LEU A 461 -10.62 -12.59 -14.69
N VAL A 462 -9.69 -11.81 -14.18
CA VAL A 462 -8.51 -12.32 -13.45
C VAL A 462 -8.50 -11.66 -12.08
N SER A 463 -8.38 -12.47 -11.02
CA SER A 463 -8.26 -11.94 -9.66
C SER A 463 -6.86 -11.36 -9.40
N ALA A 464 -6.70 -10.64 -8.30
CA ALA A 464 -5.42 -10.10 -7.86
C ALA A 464 -4.29 -11.13 -7.73
N PHE A 465 -4.63 -12.40 -7.59
CA PHE A 465 -3.68 -13.52 -7.52
C PHE A 465 -3.66 -14.40 -8.78
N GLY A 466 -4.22 -13.95 -9.90
CA GLY A 466 -4.15 -14.65 -11.18
C GLY A 466 -5.17 -15.78 -11.35
N VAL A 467 -6.20 -15.87 -10.51
CA VAL A 467 -7.30 -16.83 -10.70
C VAL A 467 -8.26 -16.32 -11.76
N GLU A 468 -8.44 -17.08 -12.83
CA GLU A 468 -9.38 -16.73 -13.91
C GLU A 468 -10.81 -17.15 -13.58
N SER A 469 -11.74 -16.35 -14.06
CA SER A 469 -13.17 -16.63 -14.01
C SER A 469 -13.90 -15.91 -15.16
N THR A 470 -15.19 -16.11 -15.25
CA THR A 470 -16.03 -15.42 -16.25
C THR A 470 -17.20 -14.74 -15.58
N LEU A 471 -17.51 -13.54 -16.03
CA LEU A 471 -18.68 -12.77 -15.62
C LEU A 471 -19.69 -12.75 -16.77
N LYS A 472 -20.89 -13.25 -16.51
CA LYS A 472 -21.97 -13.27 -17.49
C LYS A 472 -22.51 -11.87 -17.74
N VAL A 473 -22.73 -11.52 -19.00
CA VAL A 473 -23.38 -10.28 -19.42
C VAL A 473 -24.83 -10.58 -19.80
N GLN A 474 -25.78 -9.86 -19.23
CA GLN A 474 -27.22 -9.99 -19.50
C GLN A 474 -27.77 -8.63 -19.88
N GLY A 475 -28.46 -8.54 -21.03
CA GLY A 475 -29.02 -7.27 -21.51
C GLY A 475 -27.96 -6.16 -21.66
N GLY A 476 -26.73 -6.53 -22.06
CA GLY A 476 -25.59 -5.58 -22.15
C GLY A 476 -25.06 -5.08 -20.81
N ARG A 477 -25.42 -5.71 -19.69
CA ARG A 477 -24.98 -5.33 -18.34
C ARG A 477 -24.39 -6.52 -17.58
N ALA A 478 -23.45 -6.22 -16.68
CA ALA A 478 -22.87 -7.18 -15.75
C ALA A 478 -22.63 -6.52 -14.39
N THR A 479 -22.87 -7.22 -13.30
CA THR A 479 -22.53 -6.73 -11.96
C THR A 479 -21.20 -7.34 -11.55
N LEU A 480 -20.16 -6.51 -11.49
CA LEU A 480 -18.82 -6.90 -11.07
C LEU A 480 -18.70 -6.75 -9.56
N ALA A 481 -18.26 -7.81 -8.88
CA ALA A 481 -17.75 -7.69 -7.51
C ALA A 481 -16.39 -6.99 -7.54
N VAL A 482 -16.25 -5.93 -6.76
CA VAL A 482 -15.03 -5.13 -6.67
C VAL A 482 -14.46 -5.26 -5.25
N PRO A 483 -13.57 -6.22 -5.03
CA PRO A 483 -12.97 -6.46 -3.72
C PRO A 483 -11.93 -5.38 -3.37
N GLU A 484 -11.36 -5.49 -2.18
CA GLU A 484 -10.27 -4.65 -1.70
C GLU A 484 -8.93 -4.84 -2.42
N LEU A 485 -8.83 -5.87 -3.26
CA LEU A 485 -7.69 -6.13 -4.14
C LEU A 485 -8.10 -5.96 -5.60
N PRO A 486 -7.17 -5.70 -6.52
CA PRO A 486 -7.50 -5.53 -7.93
C PRO A 486 -8.21 -6.74 -8.52
N VAL A 487 -9.24 -6.48 -9.31
CA VAL A 487 -9.81 -7.43 -10.27
C VAL A 487 -9.61 -6.88 -11.67
N TYR A 488 -9.11 -7.73 -12.56
CA TYR A 488 -8.83 -7.36 -13.94
C TYR A 488 -9.91 -7.91 -14.85
N VAL A 489 -10.33 -7.10 -15.82
CA VAL A 489 -11.28 -7.48 -16.88
C VAL A 489 -10.52 -7.42 -18.20
N GLU A 490 -10.16 -8.56 -18.74
CA GLU A 490 -9.53 -8.64 -20.08
C GLU A 490 -10.61 -8.48 -21.16
N LEU A 491 -10.37 -7.54 -22.06
CA LEU A 491 -11.29 -7.22 -23.15
C LEU A 491 -10.81 -7.82 -24.48
N ALA A 492 -11.57 -8.72 -25.02
CA ALA A 492 -11.32 -9.25 -26.35
C ALA A 492 -11.50 -8.17 -27.44
N LYS A 493 -11.00 -8.44 -28.66
CA LYS A 493 -11.15 -7.52 -29.79
C LYS A 493 -12.64 -7.18 -30.03
N GLY A 494 -12.96 -5.91 -30.11
CA GLY A 494 -14.32 -5.41 -30.29
C GLY A 494 -15.17 -5.29 -29.02
N GLN A 495 -14.71 -5.83 -27.89
CA GLN A 495 -15.40 -5.64 -26.61
C GLN A 495 -15.06 -4.29 -25.99
N THR A 496 -16.03 -3.63 -25.40
CA THR A 496 -15.83 -2.44 -24.56
C THR A 496 -16.68 -2.53 -23.31
N ILE A 497 -16.22 -1.87 -22.25
CA ILE A 497 -16.98 -1.70 -21.02
C ILE A 497 -16.97 -0.24 -20.56
N ASP A 498 -18.10 0.17 -19.98
CA ASP A 498 -18.23 1.41 -19.23
C ASP A 498 -18.85 1.12 -17.88
N VAL A 499 -18.50 1.92 -16.87
CA VAL A 499 -19.14 1.87 -15.56
C VAL A 499 -20.47 2.61 -15.63
N VAL A 500 -21.54 2.01 -15.13
CA VAL A 500 -22.78 2.71 -14.88
C VAL A 500 -22.60 3.48 -13.56
N PRO A 501 -22.63 4.83 -13.57
CA PRO A 501 -22.42 5.62 -12.37
C PRO A 501 -23.43 5.28 -11.29
N THR A 502 -23.00 5.35 -10.03
CA THR A 502 -23.91 5.26 -8.88
C THR A 502 -24.76 6.52 -8.80
N ASP A 503 -26.04 6.33 -8.49
CA ASP A 503 -26.94 7.43 -8.14
C ASP A 503 -27.74 7.02 -6.92
N TRP A 504 -27.20 7.32 -5.74
CA TRP A 504 -27.86 7.02 -4.48
C TRP A 504 -28.64 8.22 -3.94
N GLY A 505 -28.66 9.33 -4.68
CA GLY A 505 -29.21 10.60 -4.28
C GLY A 505 -28.24 11.43 -3.43
N PRO A 506 -28.72 12.53 -2.85
CA PRO A 506 -27.89 13.37 -2.00
C PRO A 506 -27.56 12.68 -0.67
N ASP A 507 -26.41 12.99 -0.13
CA ASP A 507 -26.07 12.58 1.24
C ASP A 507 -26.93 13.36 2.24
N LEU A 508 -27.80 12.65 2.95
CA LEU A 508 -28.72 13.20 3.92
C LEU A 508 -28.01 13.67 5.21
N ALA A 509 -26.82 13.11 5.50
CA ALA A 509 -26.02 13.52 6.66
C ALA A 509 -25.53 14.98 6.52
N LEU A 510 -25.37 15.47 5.28
CA LEU A 510 -24.97 16.85 5.00
C LEU A 510 -26.14 17.86 4.99
N MET A 511 -27.36 17.43 5.29
CA MET A 511 -28.50 18.36 5.33
C MET A 511 -28.33 19.39 6.44
N PRO A 512 -28.65 20.69 6.17
CA PRO A 512 -28.64 21.70 7.21
C PRO A 512 -29.51 21.30 8.41
N GLY A 513 -28.94 21.40 9.62
CA GLY A 513 -29.61 21.03 10.86
C GLY A 513 -29.44 19.57 11.28
N THR A 514 -28.74 18.73 10.48
CA THR A 514 -28.30 17.42 10.93
C THR A 514 -27.31 17.57 12.09
N LYS A 515 -27.39 16.67 13.06
CA LYS A 515 -26.52 16.65 14.23
C LYS A 515 -25.86 15.28 14.37
N ALA A 516 -24.63 15.27 14.83
CA ALA A 516 -23.95 14.06 15.25
C ALA A 516 -23.77 14.07 16.76
N LEU A 517 -24.04 12.95 17.40
CA LEU A 517 -23.91 12.71 18.84
C LEU A 517 -23.10 11.44 19.07
N ALA A 518 -22.45 11.32 20.21
CA ALA A 518 -21.65 10.13 20.53
C ALA A 518 -21.55 9.91 22.03
N SER A 519 -21.11 8.70 22.41
CA SER A 519 -20.81 8.34 23.80
C SER A 519 -19.58 9.08 24.34
N GLY A 520 -18.62 9.39 23.49
CA GLY A 520 -17.38 10.06 23.84
C GLY A 520 -17.35 11.55 23.53
N SER A 521 -16.36 12.24 24.07
CA SER A 521 -16.22 13.69 23.91
C SER A 521 -15.41 14.12 22.69
N GLY A 522 -14.82 13.15 21.95
CA GLY A 522 -13.96 13.41 20.79
C GLY A 522 -12.54 13.85 21.15
N LYS A 523 -12.11 13.70 22.40
CA LYS A 523 -10.73 13.94 22.80
C LYS A 523 -9.83 12.79 22.35
N HIS A 524 -8.62 13.14 21.91
CA HIS A 524 -7.65 12.12 21.54
C HIS A 524 -7.13 11.39 22.78
N PRO A 525 -7.19 10.04 22.84
CA PRO A 525 -6.78 9.29 24.04
C PRO A 525 -5.34 9.51 24.47
N GLY A 526 -4.44 9.79 23.54
CA GLY A 526 -3.00 10.01 23.79
C GLY A 526 -2.58 11.48 23.87
N ASP A 527 -3.44 12.42 23.50
CA ASP A 527 -3.19 13.87 23.57
C ASP A 527 -4.49 14.62 23.83
N PRO A 528 -4.84 14.88 25.10
CA PRO A 528 -6.10 15.54 25.46
C PRO A 528 -6.20 16.99 24.98
N THR A 529 -5.12 17.57 24.45
CA THR A 529 -5.17 18.91 23.81
C THR A 529 -5.82 18.86 22.43
N ILE A 530 -5.98 17.67 21.86
CA ILE A 530 -6.65 17.44 20.59
C ILE A 530 -8.09 17.05 20.89
N SER A 531 -9.02 17.86 20.41
CA SER A 531 -10.46 17.59 20.52
C SER A 531 -11.13 17.76 19.17
N ASN A 532 -11.76 16.71 18.70
CA ASN A 532 -12.48 16.69 17.43
C ASN A 532 -13.97 16.56 17.70
N PRO A 533 -14.77 17.60 17.36
CA PRO A 533 -16.20 17.55 17.60
C PRO A 533 -16.86 16.43 16.78
N THR A 534 -17.91 15.84 17.32
CA THR A 534 -18.66 14.74 16.67
C THR A 534 -19.21 15.16 15.30
N SER A 535 -19.42 16.46 15.06
CA SER A 535 -19.84 16.97 13.74
C SER A 535 -18.87 16.65 12.61
N LYS A 536 -17.63 16.26 12.90
CA LYS A 536 -16.68 15.84 11.88
C LYS A 536 -17.08 14.56 11.14
N ILE A 537 -17.90 13.72 11.75
CA ILE A 537 -18.38 12.49 11.09
C ILE A 537 -19.52 12.71 10.10
N ILE A 538 -19.96 13.94 9.90
CA ILE A 538 -21.03 14.35 8.97
C ILE A 538 -20.66 15.65 8.25
N ASN A 539 -19.38 15.90 7.99
CA ASN A 539 -18.93 17.16 7.35
C ASN A 539 -18.61 16.98 5.85
N GLY A 540 -18.71 15.77 5.31
CA GLY A 540 -18.41 15.46 3.92
C GLY A 540 -16.93 15.27 3.63
N GLU A 541 -16.06 15.35 4.64
CA GLU A 541 -14.61 15.20 4.49
C GLU A 541 -14.11 13.89 5.07
N LEU A 542 -13.30 13.16 4.28
CA LEU A 542 -12.62 11.96 4.76
C LEU A 542 -11.25 12.31 5.34
N GLU A 543 -11.25 13.07 6.43
CA GLU A 543 -10.04 13.55 7.06
C GLU A 543 -9.17 12.38 7.56
N ASN A 544 -7.86 12.58 7.52
CA ASN A 544 -6.89 11.60 8.00
C ASN A 544 -5.84 12.30 8.86
N TRP A 545 -5.72 11.85 10.08
CA TRP A 545 -4.88 12.40 11.12
C TRP A 545 -3.41 12.60 10.74
N TYR A 546 -2.85 11.68 10.01
CA TYR A 546 -1.39 11.62 9.90
C TYR A 546 -0.77 12.71 9.01
N TRP A 547 -1.51 13.15 7.99
CA TRP A 547 -0.89 13.93 6.92
C TRP A 547 -0.99 15.41 7.10
N LEU A 548 -2.02 15.82 7.75
CA LEU A 548 -2.27 17.24 7.82
C LEU A 548 -1.51 17.89 8.95
N GLN A 549 -0.90 17.11 9.88
CA GLN A 549 -0.25 17.61 11.10
C GLN A 549 -1.00 18.78 11.75
N GLN A 550 -2.24 18.94 11.34
CA GLN A 550 -3.14 19.98 11.82
C GLN A 550 -4.08 19.31 12.81
N LYS A 551 -4.11 19.85 14.03
CA LYS A 551 -4.98 19.35 15.10
C LYS A 551 -6.45 19.28 14.66
N ASP A 552 -6.85 20.14 13.72
CA ASP A 552 -8.22 20.25 13.23
C ASP A 552 -8.59 19.25 12.12
N ALA A 553 -7.62 18.55 11.53
CA ALA A 553 -7.85 17.61 10.44
C ALA A 553 -7.90 16.15 10.87
N GLN A 554 -8.06 15.89 12.15
CA GLN A 554 -8.12 14.53 12.68
C GLN A 554 -9.55 13.98 12.65
N PRO A 555 -9.71 12.66 12.48
CA PRO A 555 -11.03 12.03 12.61
C PRO A 555 -11.56 12.17 14.03
N TRP A 556 -12.86 12.04 14.18
CA TRP A 556 -13.46 11.91 15.50
C TRP A 556 -13.02 10.57 16.14
N MET A 557 -12.72 10.61 17.42
CA MET A 557 -12.37 9.43 18.21
C MET A 557 -13.16 9.40 19.51
N ASP A 558 -13.56 8.21 19.92
CA ASP A 558 -14.17 8.01 21.23
C ASP A 558 -13.08 7.91 22.31
N ASP A 559 -13.15 8.77 23.30
CA ASP A 559 -12.27 8.76 24.47
C ASP A 559 -12.86 7.96 25.66
N THR A 560 -14.03 7.34 25.47
CA THR A 560 -14.67 6.53 26.49
C THR A 560 -13.94 5.20 26.66
N PRO A 561 -13.51 4.82 27.85
CA PRO A 561 -12.90 3.52 28.06
C PRO A 561 -13.96 2.42 27.97
N GLY A 562 -13.74 1.47 27.05
CA GLY A 562 -14.56 0.26 26.95
C GLY A 562 -15.73 0.34 25.98
N PHE A 563 -16.35 -0.80 25.79
CA PHE A 563 -17.48 -1.00 24.90
C PHE A 563 -18.73 -1.41 25.68
N PRO A 564 -19.95 -1.20 25.13
CA PRO A 564 -20.22 -0.61 23.82
C PRO A 564 -20.09 0.90 23.80
N ALA A 565 -19.52 1.41 22.70
CA ALA A 565 -19.54 2.84 22.36
C ALA A 565 -20.59 3.11 21.29
N TRP A 566 -21.08 4.34 21.18
CA TRP A 566 -22.09 4.64 20.17
C TRP A 566 -21.87 6.00 19.49
N VAL A 567 -22.29 6.07 18.23
CA VAL A 567 -22.34 7.28 17.42
C VAL A 567 -23.71 7.36 16.75
N GLU A 568 -24.34 8.53 16.80
CA GLU A 568 -25.67 8.79 16.27
C GLU A 568 -25.65 9.95 15.28
N VAL A 569 -26.31 9.78 14.13
CA VAL A 569 -26.62 10.85 13.17
C VAL A 569 -28.11 11.13 13.24
N ARG A 570 -28.48 12.35 13.66
CA ARG A 570 -29.87 12.81 13.79
C ARG A 570 -30.20 13.85 12.75
N LEU A 571 -31.11 13.49 11.85
CA LEU A 571 -31.61 14.35 10.80
C LEU A 571 -32.58 15.39 11.36
N PRO A 572 -32.73 16.56 10.72
CA PRO A 572 -33.63 17.62 11.21
C PRO A 572 -35.12 17.19 11.14
N LYS A 573 -35.45 16.24 10.32
CA LYS A 573 -36.78 15.61 10.19
C LYS A 573 -36.66 14.20 9.64
N PRO A 574 -37.66 13.33 9.84
CA PRO A 574 -37.64 11.97 9.29
C PRO A 574 -37.40 11.96 7.78
N ARG A 575 -36.52 11.06 7.33
CA ARG A 575 -36.18 10.82 5.93
C ARG A 575 -36.11 9.35 5.66
N THR A 576 -36.42 8.98 4.41
CA THR A 576 -36.20 7.63 3.94
C THR A 576 -34.73 7.41 3.66
N VAL A 577 -34.15 6.39 4.26
CA VAL A 577 -32.77 5.95 4.08
C VAL A 577 -32.77 4.53 3.53
N SER A 578 -32.02 4.31 2.47
CA SER A 578 -31.85 2.99 1.83
C SER A 578 -30.44 2.47 2.00
N ARG A 579 -29.46 3.37 2.15
CA ARG A 579 -28.04 3.02 2.25
C ARG A 579 -27.34 3.87 3.31
N VAL A 580 -26.41 3.24 3.98
CA VAL A 580 -25.49 3.89 4.94
C VAL A 580 -24.07 3.51 4.56
N VAL A 581 -23.16 4.47 4.50
CA VAL A 581 -21.74 4.22 4.36
C VAL A 581 -21.02 4.73 5.61
N VAL A 582 -20.26 3.86 6.22
CA VAL A 582 -19.45 4.17 7.41
C VAL A 582 -17.98 4.13 7.02
N TYR A 583 -17.29 5.22 7.15
CA TYR A 583 -15.85 5.33 6.96
C TYR A 583 -15.18 5.33 8.33
N ALA A 584 -14.67 4.19 8.74
CA ALA A 584 -13.78 4.07 9.88
C ALA A 584 -12.37 4.55 9.51
N CYS A 585 -11.49 4.64 10.49
CA CYS A 585 -10.07 4.83 10.21
C CYS A 585 -9.48 3.55 9.62
N PRO A 586 -8.59 3.66 8.62
CA PRO A 586 -7.80 2.53 8.19
C PRO A 586 -7.03 1.93 9.37
N PRO A 587 -6.89 0.61 9.46
CA PRO A 587 -6.24 -0.04 10.59
C PRO A 587 -4.72 0.15 10.54
N TRP A 588 -4.25 1.33 10.86
CA TRP A 588 -2.84 1.64 10.96
C TRP A 588 -2.56 2.70 12.01
N GLN A 589 -1.37 2.65 12.60
CA GLN A 589 -0.91 3.52 13.68
C GLN A 589 -1.69 3.41 15.00
N TRP A 590 -2.30 4.51 15.46
CA TRP A 590 -2.77 4.65 16.84
C TRP A 590 -4.20 4.18 17.09
N VAL A 591 -5.02 4.07 16.04
CA VAL A 591 -6.44 3.74 16.15
C VAL A 591 -6.81 2.52 15.31
N GLY A 592 -7.80 1.76 15.75
CA GLY A 592 -8.28 0.57 15.07
C GLY A 592 -9.46 0.84 14.13
N SER A 593 -9.72 -0.14 13.26
CA SER A 593 -10.93 -0.20 12.46
C SER A 593 -12.05 -0.95 13.20
N LEU A 594 -13.28 -0.79 12.73
CA LEU A 594 -14.45 -1.45 13.33
C LEU A 594 -14.40 -2.97 13.08
N LEU A 595 -14.60 -3.77 14.11
CA LEU A 595 -14.73 -5.22 14.04
C LEU A 595 -16.16 -5.68 14.22
N SER A 596 -16.87 -5.11 15.20
CA SER A 596 -18.23 -5.53 15.52
C SER A 596 -19.09 -4.33 15.90
N TYR A 597 -20.21 -4.16 15.23
CA TYR A 597 -21.19 -3.14 15.55
C TYR A 597 -22.59 -3.47 15.00
N GLU A 598 -23.59 -2.82 15.56
CA GLU A 598 -24.97 -2.81 15.08
C GLU A 598 -25.29 -1.47 14.43
N LEU A 599 -25.88 -1.51 13.24
CA LEU A 599 -26.54 -0.38 12.64
C LEU A 599 -27.98 -0.35 13.12
N GLN A 600 -28.36 0.71 13.81
CA GLN A 600 -29.67 0.86 14.43
C GLN A 600 -30.40 2.09 13.90
N ILE A 601 -31.72 2.04 13.86
CA ILE A 601 -32.60 3.17 13.54
C ILE A 601 -33.49 3.49 14.74
N GLU A 602 -33.86 4.76 14.89
CA GLU A 602 -34.90 5.15 15.84
C GLU A 602 -36.28 4.88 15.24
N ARG A 603 -37.12 4.16 15.96
CA ARG A 603 -38.52 3.91 15.63
C ARG A 603 -39.34 3.95 16.90
N ASP A 604 -40.32 4.81 16.93
CA ASP A 604 -41.24 4.97 18.08
C ASP A 604 -40.50 5.18 19.42
N GLY A 605 -39.42 5.95 19.40
CA GLY A 605 -38.57 6.23 20.58
C GLY A 605 -37.64 5.07 21.00
N CYS A 606 -37.62 3.97 20.25
CA CYS A 606 -36.77 2.81 20.52
C CYS A 606 -35.73 2.62 19.43
N TRP A 607 -34.56 2.06 19.81
CA TRP A 607 -33.52 1.67 18.86
C TRP A 607 -33.79 0.27 18.34
N VAL A 608 -33.83 0.12 17.01
CA VAL A 608 -34.07 -1.16 16.32
C VAL A 608 -32.84 -1.45 15.43
N THR A 609 -32.23 -2.60 15.64
CA THR A 609 -31.09 -3.06 14.80
C THR A 609 -31.61 -3.47 13.42
N VAL A 610 -31.05 -2.87 12.39
CA VAL A 610 -31.41 -3.13 10.97
C VAL A 610 -30.31 -3.86 10.22
N ASP A 611 -29.06 -3.79 10.69
CA ASP A 611 -27.95 -4.54 10.14
C ASP A 611 -26.85 -4.75 11.21
N ARG A 612 -25.95 -5.69 10.97
CA ARG A 612 -24.85 -6.03 11.88
C ARG A 612 -23.59 -6.30 11.10
N VAL A 613 -22.47 -5.86 11.66
CA VAL A 613 -21.13 -6.20 11.20
C VAL A 613 -20.45 -7.03 12.27
N ASN A 614 -19.90 -8.16 11.88
CA ASN A 614 -18.98 -8.98 12.67
C ASN A 614 -17.87 -9.44 11.72
N GLU A 615 -16.74 -8.74 11.76
CA GLU A 615 -15.58 -9.11 10.96
C GLU A 615 -14.92 -10.37 11.54
N PRO A 616 -14.68 -11.37 10.72
CA PRO A 616 -14.03 -12.59 11.20
C PRO A 616 -12.60 -12.30 11.61
N THR A 617 -12.23 -12.69 12.81
CA THR A 617 -10.85 -12.63 13.29
C THR A 617 -10.33 -14.05 13.45
N ASN A 618 -9.39 -14.45 12.60
CA ASN A 618 -8.62 -15.67 12.76
C ASN A 618 -7.23 -15.32 13.24
N THR A 619 -6.88 -15.72 14.43
CA THR A 619 -5.58 -15.42 15.03
C THR A 619 -4.75 -16.69 15.11
N PHE A 620 -3.56 -16.64 14.58
CA PHE A 620 -2.56 -17.70 14.63
C PHE A 620 -1.37 -17.23 15.44
N ARG A 621 -0.96 -18.02 16.42
CA ARG A 621 0.30 -17.79 17.12
C ARG A 621 1.37 -18.61 16.44
N PHE A 622 2.51 -18.00 16.16
CA PHE A 622 3.69 -18.69 15.67
C PHE A 622 4.94 -18.20 16.39
N PHE A 623 5.93 -19.06 16.49
CA PHE A 623 7.20 -18.70 17.08
C PHE A 623 8.07 -18.00 16.03
N SER A 624 8.59 -16.83 16.40
CA SER A 624 9.68 -16.17 15.69
C SER A 624 10.87 -16.04 16.65
N PRO A 625 12.05 -16.55 16.31
CA PRO A 625 13.23 -16.36 17.16
C PRO A 625 13.63 -14.87 17.22
N PRO A 626 14.32 -14.43 18.26
CA PRO A 626 14.92 -15.26 19.29
C PRO A 626 14.09 -15.40 20.57
N THR A 627 12.88 -14.89 20.73
CA THR A 627 12.11 -15.07 21.97
C THR A 627 10.67 -14.54 21.94
N ARG A 628 10.07 -14.22 20.79
CA ARG A 628 8.75 -13.60 20.78
C ARG A 628 7.73 -14.47 20.05
N THR A 629 6.61 -14.72 20.71
CA THR A 629 5.42 -15.23 20.03
C THR A 629 4.91 -14.13 19.11
N THR A 630 4.99 -14.35 17.82
CA THR A 630 4.38 -13.47 16.83
C THR A 630 2.96 -13.94 16.59
N VAL A 631 2.04 -13.03 16.52
CA VAL A 631 0.64 -13.30 16.28
C VAL A 631 0.30 -12.87 14.88
N ASP A 632 -0.07 -13.84 14.06
CA ASP A 632 -0.56 -13.61 12.72
C ASP A 632 -2.08 -13.51 12.78
N SER A 633 -2.63 -12.40 12.32
CA SER A 633 -4.06 -12.15 12.37
C SER A 633 -4.61 -12.06 10.95
N PHE A 634 -5.55 -12.94 10.66
CA PHE A 634 -6.37 -12.85 9.46
C PHE A 634 -7.72 -12.27 9.86
N TYR A 635 -7.97 -11.03 9.52
CA TYR A 635 -9.29 -10.41 9.65
C TYR A 635 -9.53 -9.58 8.39
N SER A 636 -10.76 -9.18 8.20
CA SER A 636 -11.07 -8.25 7.13
C SER A 636 -10.40 -6.91 7.42
N ASP A 637 -9.59 -6.46 6.48
CA ASP A 637 -8.95 -5.14 6.56
C ASP A 637 -9.90 -4.03 6.13
N ARG A 638 -11.19 -4.24 6.26
CA ARG A 638 -12.23 -3.32 5.85
C ARG A 638 -12.31 -2.14 6.80
N TRP A 639 -12.33 -0.94 6.24
CA TRP A 639 -12.61 0.30 6.98
C TRP A 639 -13.67 1.16 6.28
N VAL A 640 -14.23 0.68 5.18
CA VAL A 640 -15.41 1.25 4.54
C VAL A 640 -16.51 0.20 4.55
N PHE A 641 -17.59 0.49 5.24
CA PHE A 641 -18.72 -0.42 5.43
C PHE A 641 -19.93 0.13 4.69
N GLN A 642 -20.41 -0.62 3.69
CA GLN A 642 -21.56 -0.26 2.88
C GLN A 642 -22.78 -1.08 3.31
N HIS A 643 -23.77 -0.42 3.89
CA HIS A 643 -25.03 -1.05 4.28
C HIS A 643 -26.10 -0.80 3.24
N HIS A 644 -26.65 -1.87 2.72
CA HIS A 644 -27.84 -1.87 1.89
C HIS A 644 -29.00 -2.35 2.73
N LEU A 645 -29.85 -1.45 3.15
CA LEU A 645 -31.01 -1.83 3.94
C LEU A 645 -31.97 -2.66 3.07
N ARG A 646 -32.37 -3.82 3.57
CA ARG A 646 -33.28 -4.75 2.83
C ARG A 646 -34.55 -4.09 2.37
N ARG A 647 -35.02 -3.09 3.12
CA ARG A 647 -36.12 -2.19 2.78
C ARG A 647 -35.72 -0.78 3.19
N PRO A 648 -36.05 0.23 2.35
CA PRO A 648 -35.88 1.63 2.77
C PRO A 648 -36.62 1.87 4.08
N VAL A 649 -35.99 2.60 4.99
CA VAL A 649 -36.57 2.91 6.31
C VAL A 649 -36.71 4.43 6.46
N THR A 650 -37.88 4.88 6.94
CA THR A 650 -38.08 6.27 7.31
C THR A 650 -37.75 6.44 8.77
N THR A 651 -36.74 7.23 9.07
CA THR A 651 -36.27 7.47 10.43
C THR A 651 -35.70 8.89 10.55
N GLN A 652 -35.63 9.39 11.79
CA GLN A 652 -34.99 10.66 12.10
C GLN A 652 -33.57 10.45 12.64
N ALA A 653 -33.23 9.26 13.15
CA ALA A 653 -31.91 9.00 13.66
C ALA A 653 -31.40 7.59 13.32
N ILE A 654 -30.12 7.53 13.04
CA ILE A 654 -29.37 6.30 12.81
C ILE A 654 -28.24 6.28 13.83
N ARG A 655 -28.00 5.10 14.43
CA ARG A 655 -26.94 4.88 15.42
C ARG A 655 -26.07 3.69 15.04
N LEU A 656 -24.79 3.85 15.21
CA LEU A 656 -23.81 2.78 15.25
C LEU A 656 -23.59 2.42 16.73
N LEU A 657 -23.93 1.21 17.14
CA LEU A 657 -23.60 0.69 18.47
C LEU A 657 -22.42 -0.25 18.32
N VAL A 658 -21.22 0.22 18.67
CA VAL A 658 -19.95 -0.46 18.43
C VAL A 658 -19.60 -1.33 19.62
N HIS A 659 -19.33 -2.61 19.37
CA HIS A 659 -18.99 -3.60 20.37
C HIS A 659 -17.50 -3.94 20.40
N ASP A 660 -16.78 -3.76 19.28
CA ASP A 660 -15.35 -4.06 19.20
C ASP A 660 -14.67 -3.35 18.01
N THR A 661 -13.37 -3.06 18.18
CA THR A 661 -12.49 -2.52 17.14
C THR A 661 -11.17 -3.31 17.11
N THR A 662 -10.38 -3.17 16.06
CA THR A 662 -8.96 -3.54 16.14
C THR A 662 -8.24 -2.56 17.06
N TYR A 663 -7.09 -2.98 17.59
CA TYR A 663 -6.13 -2.06 18.20
C TYR A 663 -5.43 -1.24 17.11
N GLY A 664 -4.74 -0.19 17.49
CA GLY A 664 -3.89 0.56 16.58
C GLY A 664 -2.88 -0.34 15.86
N GLY A 665 -2.53 0.01 14.63
CA GLY A 665 -1.75 -0.86 13.76
C GLY A 665 -2.52 -2.08 13.24
N GLY A 666 -3.83 -2.15 13.46
CA GLY A 666 -4.64 -3.31 13.10
C GLY A 666 -4.35 -4.54 13.95
N ALA A 667 -3.73 -4.37 15.10
CA ALA A 667 -3.45 -5.46 16.02
C ALA A 667 -4.74 -6.06 16.59
N THR A 668 -4.70 -7.32 16.92
CA THR A 668 -5.80 -8.00 17.62
C THR A 668 -5.54 -8.01 19.14
N LYS A 669 -6.59 -8.30 19.90
CA LYS A 669 -6.45 -8.54 21.36
C LYS A 669 -5.35 -9.58 21.67
N ALA A 670 -5.18 -10.57 20.81
CA ALA A 670 -4.14 -11.59 21.01
C ALA A 670 -2.73 -11.03 20.90
N VAL A 671 -2.48 -10.00 20.06
CA VAL A 671 -1.21 -9.28 20.01
C VAL A 671 -1.01 -8.47 21.28
N ALA A 672 -2.04 -7.80 21.77
CA ALA A 672 -2.00 -7.05 23.02
C ALA A 672 -1.70 -7.97 24.21
N ASP A 673 -2.42 -9.11 24.32
CA ASP A 673 -2.22 -10.11 25.37
C ASP A 673 -0.81 -10.74 25.35
N ALA A 674 -0.17 -10.79 24.16
CA ALA A 674 1.20 -11.26 24.01
C ALA A 674 2.26 -10.20 24.36
N GLY A 675 1.84 -9.03 24.87
CA GLY A 675 2.76 -7.92 25.24
C GLY A 675 3.28 -7.11 24.04
N GLY A 676 2.64 -7.23 22.87
CA GLY A 676 2.92 -6.35 21.73
C GLY A 676 2.46 -4.93 22.01
N GLN A 677 3.21 -3.95 21.49
CA GLN A 677 2.72 -2.56 21.50
C GLN A 677 1.56 -2.44 20.51
N THR A 678 0.40 -2.15 21.03
CA THR A 678 -0.80 -1.91 20.24
C THR A 678 -1.25 -0.49 20.52
N GLY A 679 -1.62 0.25 19.49
CA GLY A 679 -2.21 1.57 19.68
C GLY A 679 -3.53 1.52 20.47
N PHE A 680 -4.30 2.56 20.40
CA PHE A 680 -5.54 2.67 21.17
C PHE A 680 -6.62 1.73 20.66
N HIS A 681 -7.36 1.13 21.57
CA HIS A 681 -8.54 0.31 21.33
C HIS A 681 -9.80 1.17 21.52
N HIS A 682 -10.05 2.05 20.57
CA HIS A 682 -11.14 3.01 20.60
C HIS A 682 -11.85 3.09 19.25
N VAL A 683 -13.07 3.59 19.25
CA VAL A 683 -13.79 3.90 18.01
C VAL A 683 -13.20 5.15 17.38
N ALA A 684 -12.87 5.06 16.10
CA ALA A 684 -12.47 6.20 15.29
C ALA A 684 -13.23 6.21 13.98
N LEU A 685 -13.94 7.30 13.70
CA LEU A 685 -14.75 7.46 12.50
C LEU A 685 -14.36 8.73 11.75
N ARG A 686 -14.35 8.60 10.44
CA ARG A 686 -14.04 9.70 9.53
C ARG A 686 -15.31 10.34 8.99
N GLU A 687 -16.29 9.49 8.60
CA GLU A 687 -17.53 9.97 8.02
C GLU A 687 -18.64 8.92 8.13
N VAL A 688 -19.88 9.36 8.21
CA VAL A 688 -21.10 8.54 8.06
C VAL A 688 -22.00 9.21 7.03
N GLU A 689 -22.21 8.55 5.93
CA GLU A 689 -23.06 9.02 4.81
C GLU A 689 -24.40 8.29 4.80
N LEU A 690 -25.47 9.00 4.52
CA LEU A 690 -26.85 8.48 4.49
C LEU A 690 -27.48 8.77 3.14
N TYR A 691 -27.99 7.74 2.44
CA TYR A 691 -28.54 7.90 1.09
C TYR A 691 -29.98 7.39 0.98
N PRO A 692 -30.84 8.11 0.23
CA PRO A 692 -32.25 7.74 0.06
C PRO A 692 -32.47 6.62 -0.93
N ARG A 693 -31.51 6.29 -1.83
CA ARG A 693 -31.63 5.30 -2.91
C ARG A 693 -30.54 4.23 -2.85
#